data_e3208670e11e8f7b1b9d0640c32808b1
#
_entry.id   e3208670e11e8f7b1b9d0640c32808b1
#
_cell.length_a   1.000
_cell.length_b   1.000
_cell.length_c   1.000
_cell.angle_alpha   90.00
_cell.angle_beta   90.00
_cell.angle_gamma   90.00
#
_symmetry.space_group_name_H-M   'P 1'
#
loop_
_entity.id
_entity.type
_entity.pdbx_description
1 polymer ?
#
loop_
_entity_poly.entity_id
_entity_poly.type
_entity_poly.pdbx_seq_one_letter_code
_entity_poly.pdbx_strand_id
1 'polypeptide(L)'
;MQPELSKMVAATLSIAERQVARTLDLLEGGATIPFISRYRKEMTGGLDEVQIGEIKRVYDKLVETGKRKETILASIGAQDKLTDELKRRIEACWNATELEDIYLPYKPKRRTRAEIARQKGLEPLAVIIAMQREAHIREVAGRYVNGQVKDADEALAEQFNENERCRNSVRQQFRRGAVISSKVVKGKEEEGTKYRDYFDFSEPLKRCSSHRLLALRRGEAEGILKVGISPDDEACVENLNRLCVKGNGECSKLVASALTDSYKRLIKPSIETEFAAASKQKADDEAIRVFAQNLHQLLLAPPLGQKRVLAIDPGFRTGCKVVCLDAQGNLLHNEAIYPHPPRNEYAQAQRKLQKLVEQYDIQAIAIGNGTASRETESFVQSVRFDRPVEAFVVSEDGASIYSASKIAREEFPEYDVTVRGAVSIGRRLMDPLAELVKIDPKSIGVGQYQHDVDQTKLRETLNRTVESCVNAVGVNLNTASCQLLTYVSGLGPQLAQNIVDYRTENGPFPTRRDLMKVKRMGAKAFEQCAGFLRIPGGENPLDNTAVHPERYALVQRMAKDAGASVEELIRNKELRRNIPLERYATEDCGLPTLNDIMSELDKPGRDPRSKIKAFSFDPNVHTMDDLKEGMVLPGIISNITNFGCFVDIGVHEKGLVHISQLADRYVSDPNEVVSLHQQVNVRVLQVDKERKRIALSLKI
;
A
#
# COMPACT_ATOMS: atom_id res chain seq x y z
N MET A 1 23.23 -14.80 10.33
CA MET A 1 21.81 -14.92 10.79
C MET A 1 21.74 -15.37 12.26
N GLN A 2 20.83 -14.83 13.06
CA GLN A 2 20.58 -15.26 14.46
C GLN A 2 19.50 -16.36 14.47
N PRO A 3 19.83 -17.60 14.82
CA PRO A 3 18.88 -18.76 14.76
C PRO A 3 17.61 -18.55 15.61
N GLU A 4 17.71 -17.80 16.71
CA GLU A 4 16.56 -17.47 17.55
C GLU A 4 15.53 -16.59 16.83
N LEU A 5 15.97 -15.62 16.02
CA LEU A 5 15.06 -14.72 15.30
C LEU A 5 14.28 -15.49 14.23
N SER A 6 14.90 -16.42 13.52
CA SER A 6 14.21 -17.23 12.52
C SER A 6 13.10 -18.10 13.12
N LYS A 7 13.31 -18.66 14.33
CA LYS A 7 12.26 -19.38 15.08
C LYS A 7 11.10 -18.48 15.45
N MET A 8 11.38 -17.26 15.90
CA MET A 8 10.33 -16.31 16.27
C MET A 8 9.51 -15.85 15.05
N VAL A 9 10.17 -15.60 13.91
CA VAL A 9 9.48 -15.29 12.65
C VAL A 9 8.59 -16.47 12.25
N ALA A 10 9.11 -17.70 12.31
CA ALA A 10 8.38 -18.93 11.98
C ALA A 10 7.12 -19.10 12.84
N ALA A 11 7.25 -18.91 14.16
CA ALA A 11 6.13 -18.96 15.09
C ALA A 11 5.09 -17.84 14.83
N THR A 12 5.55 -16.62 14.54
CA THR A 12 4.66 -15.47 14.29
C THR A 12 3.84 -15.64 13.02
N LEU A 13 4.43 -16.17 11.95
CA LEU A 13 3.80 -16.32 10.65
C LEU A 13 3.19 -17.71 10.41
N SER A 14 3.37 -18.65 11.33
CA SER A 14 2.95 -20.05 11.18
C SER A 14 3.56 -20.72 9.92
N ILE A 15 4.83 -20.39 9.64
CA ILE A 15 5.61 -20.95 8.53
C ILE A 15 6.70 -21.85 9.12
N ALA A 16 7.07 -22.93 8.42
CA ALA A 16 8.10 -23.84 8.90
C ALA A 16 9.47 -23.14 9.07
N GLU A 17 10.16 -23.38 10.19
CA GLU A 17 11.44 -22.74 10.53
C GLU A 17 12.49 -22.89 9.40
N ARG A 18 12.56 -24.07 8.77
CA ARG A 18 13.48 -24.33 7.65
C ARG A 18 13.19 -23.43 6.45
N GLN A 19 11.92 -23.17 6.14
CA GLN A 19 11.53 -22.27 5.03
C GLN A 19 11.93 -20.83 5.34
N VAL A 20 11.67 -20.37 6.56
CA VAL A 20 12.05 -19.02 7.02
C VAL A 20 13.57 -18.84 6.98
N ALA A 21 14.33 -19.78 7.54
CA ALA A 21 15.78 -19.70 7.57
C ALA A 21 16.38 -19.61 6.16
N ARG A 22 15.97 -20.48 5.24
CA ARG A 22 16.45 -20.47 3.84
C ARG A 22 16.05 -19.21 3.09
N THR A 23 14.84 -18.69 3.36
CA THR A 23 14.39 -17.41 2.76
C THR A 23 15.25 -16.25 3.24
N LEU A 24 15.56 -16.20 4.54
CA LEU A 24 16.42 -15.17 5.11
C LEU A 24 17.85 -15.26 4.57
N ASP A 25 18.42 -16.49 4.41
CA ASP A 25 19.74 -16.67 3.81
C ASP A 25 19.80 -16.13 2.37
N LEU A 26 18.75 -16.40 1.58
CA LEU A 26 18.65 -15.86 0.21
C LEU A 26 18.57 -14.33 0.20
N LEU A 27 17.79 -13.74 1.10
CA LEU A 27 17.64 -12.28 1.23
C LEU A 27 18.94 -11.62 1.69
N GLU A 28 19.62 -12.19 2.70
CA GLU A 28 20.96 -11.73 3.16
C GLU A 28 22.00 -11.90 2.06
N GLY A 29 21.90 -12.97 1.26
CA GLY A 29 22.65 -13.17 0.04
C GLY A 29 22.36 -12.13 -1.04
N GLY A 30 21.37 -11.23 -0.84
CA GLY A 30 20.99 -10.14 -1.73
C GLY A 30 20.14 -10.58 -2.91
N ALA A 31 19.41 -11.70 -2.80
CA ALA A 31 18.38 -12.09 -3.75
C ALA A 31 17.13 -11.24 -3.51
N THR A 32 16.47 -10.84 -4.60
CA THR A 32 15.23 -10.05 -4.55
C THR A 32 14.01 -10.93 -4.29
N ILE A 33 12.94 -10.35 -3.74
CA ILE A 33 11.70 -11.07 -3.45
C ILE A 33 11.10 -11.73 -4.72
N PRO A 34 10.97 -11.02 -5.87
CA PRO A 34 10.45 -11.63 -7.09
C PRO A 34 11.32 -12.78 -7.61
N PHE A 35 12.64 -12.67 -7.49
CA PHE A 35 13.55 -13.75 -7.90
C PHE A 35 13.40 -14.99 -7.01
N ILE A 36 13.33 -14.82 -5.70
CA ILE A 36 13.17 -15.91 -4.75
C ILE A 36 11.85 -16.65 -5.01
N SER A 37 10.74 -15.92 -5.09
CA SER A 37 9.40 -16.50 -5.27
C SER A 37 9.27 -17.28 -6.59
N ARG A 38 9.94 -16.83 -7.64
CA ARG A 38 9.82 -17.44 -8.96
C ARG A 38 10.87 -18.52 -9.24
N TYR A 39 12.13 -18.31 -8.86
CA TYR A 39 13.26 -19.15 -9.29
C TYR A 39 13.93 -19.93 -8.16
N ARG A 40 13.47 -19.81 -6.91
CA ARG A 40 14.02 -20.53 -5.73
C ARG A 40 12.93 -21.24 -4.91
N LYS A 41 11.89 -21.71 -5.60
CA LYS A 41 10.70 -22.37 -4.98
C LYS A 41 11.08 -23.58 -4.14
N GLU A 42 11.98 -24.43 -4.63
CA GLU A 42 12.43 -25.62 -3.90
C GLU A 42 13.13 -25.29 -2.60
N MET A 43 13.92 -24.21 -2.60
CA MET A 43 14.64 -23.78 -1.40
C MET A 43 13.69 -23.20 -0.34
N THR A 44 12.64 -22.50 -0.76
CA THR A 44 11.68 -21.87 0.15
C THR A 44 10.45 -22.71 0.42
N GLY A 45 10.30 -23.87 -0.28
CA GLY A 45 9.10 -24.70 -0.19
C GLY A 45 7.86 -24.05 -0.79
N GLY A 46 8.03 -23.24 -1.85
CA GLY A 46 6.95 -22.64 -2.62
C GLY A 46 6.33 -21.39 -2.01
N LEU A 47 7.04 -20.65 -1.16
CA LEU A 47 6.57 -19.39 -0.62
C LEU A 47 6.36 -18.35 -1.74
N ASP A 48 5.25 -17.63 -1.67
CA ASP A 48 4.93 -16.53 -2.58
C ASP A 48 5.59 -15.20 -2.18
N GLU A 49 5.47 -14.19 -3.03
CA GLU A 49 6.05 -12.86 -2.80
C GLU A 49 5.53 -12.18 -1.53
N VAL A 50 4.25 -12.40 -1.18
CA VAL A 50 3.63 -11.83 0.01
C VAL A 50 4.23 -12.45 1.27
N GLN A 51 4.32 -13.79 1.30
CA GLN A 51 4.90 -14.54 2.41
C GLN A 51 6.37 -14.20 2.62
N ILE A 52 7.16 -14.12 1.55
CA ILE A 52 8.58 -13.71 1.60
C ILE A 52 8.71 -12.26 2.12
N GLY A 53 7.85 -11.36 1.64
CA GLY A 53 7.79 -9.97 2.11
C GLY A 53 7.45 -9.86 3.60
N GLU A 54 6.50 -10.67 4.10
CA GLU A 54 6.14 -10.70 5.52
C GLU A 54 7.26 -11.30 6.39
N ILE A 55 7.95 -12.35 5.93
CA ILE A 55 9.15 -12.89 6.61
C ILE A 55 10.18 -11.78 6.80
N LYS A 56 10.51 -11.05 5.74
CA LYS A 56 11.45 -9.93 5.81
C LYS A 56 10.99 -8.86 6.78
N ARG A 57 9.72 -8.45 6.70
CA ARG A 57 9.15 -7.40 7.56
C ARG A 57 9.19 -7.75 9.05
N VAL A 58 8.81 -8.97 9.39
CA VAL A 58 8.82 -9.45 10.79
C VAL A 58 10.25 -9.58 11.29
N TYR A 59 11.16 -10.09 10.47
CA TYR A 59 12.58 -10.21 10.80
C TYR A 59 13.22 -8.84 11.05
N ASP A 60 13.03 -7.87 10.16
CA ASP A 60 13.56 -6.52 10.29
C ASP A 60 13.07 -5.85 11.59
N LYS A 61 11.78 -6.03 11.94
CA LYS A 61 11.20 -5.54 13.20
C LYS A 61 11.84 -6.18 14.43
N LEU A 62 12.12 -7.48 14.40
CA LEU A 62 12.80 -8.17 15.51
C LEU A 62 14.26 -7.72 15.64
N VAL A 63 14.97 -7.49 14.53
CA VAL A 63 16.32 -6.93 14.53
C VAL A 63 16.33 -5.52 15.13
N GLU A 64 15.35 -4.68 14.79
CA GLU A 64 15.20 -3.34 15.38
C GLU A 64 14.94 -3.43 16.91
N THR A 65 14.06 -4.34 17.34
CA THR A 65 13.82 -4.61 18.77
C THR A 65 15.09 -5.07 19.47
N GLY A 66 15.90 -5.91 18.84
CA GLY A 66 17.21 -6.36 19.35
C GLY A 66 18.16 -5.18 19.59
N LYS A 67 18.32 -4.30 18.60
CA LYS A 67 19.13 -3.08 18.73
C LYS A 67 18.61 -2.16 19.84
N ARG A 68 17.29 -2.08 20.00
CA ARG A 68 16.67 -1.31 21.07
C ARG A 68 17.01 -1.89 22.45
N LYS A 69 16.99 -3.23 22.61
CA LYS A 69 17.42 -3.90 23.86
C LYS A 69 18.87 -3.56 24.20
N GLU A 70 19.78 -3.62 23.25
CA GLU A 70 21.20 -3.26 23.45
C GLU A 70 21.33 -1.82 23.93
N THR A 71 20.60 -0.89 23.32
CA THR A 71 20.57 0.53 23.73
C THR A 71 20.08 0.70 25.16
N ILE A 72 19.01 -0.04 25.54
CA ILE A 72 18.44 0.00 26.89
C ILE A 72 19.41 -0.57 27.90
N LEU A 73 20.00 -1.74 27.63
CA LEU A 73 21.01 -2.36 28.52
C LEU A 73 22.21 -1.44 28.74
N ALA A 74 22.73 -0.81 27.68
CA ALA A 74 23.81 0.14 27.79
C ALA A 74 23.41 1.37 28.65
N SER A 75 22.20 1.91 28.46
CA SER A 75 21.70 3.06 29.22
C SER A 75 21.52 2.76 30.72
N ILE A 76 21.03 1.56 31.07
CA ILE A 76 20.86 1.14 32.45
C ILE A 76 22.22 0.80 33.09
N GLY A 77 23.12 0.16 32.34
CA GLY A 77 24.47 -0.16 32.75
C GLY A 77 25.28 1.10 33.10
N ALA A 78 25.15 2.15 32.31
CA ALA A 78 25.78 3.45 32.57
C ALA A 78 25.29 4.16 33.86
N GLN A 79 24.17 3.69 34.43
CA GLN A 79 23.62 4.17 35.68
C GLN A 79 23.95 3.27 36.90
N ASP A 80 24.76 2.21 36.69
CA ASP A 80 25.09 1.18 37.69
C ASP A 80 23.85 0.51 38.33
N LYS A 81 22.72 0.45 37.58
CA LYS A 81 21.45 -0.13 38.02
C LYS A 81 21.08 -1.45 37.35
N LEU A 82 21.98 -1.98 36.52
CA LEU A 82 21.72 -3.22 35.76
C LEU A 82 22.00 -4.45 36.66
N THR A 83 20.92 -5.10 37.12
CA THR A 83 21.01 -6.37 37.83
C THR A 83 20.91 -7.54 36.85
N ASP A 84 21.41 -8.74 37.24
CA ASP A 84 21.31 -9.95 36.39
C ASP A 84 19.86 -10.39 36.14
N GLU A 85 18.95 -10.13 37.07
CA GLU A 85 17.53 -10.41 36.90
C GLU A 85 16.91 -9.46 35.85
N LEU A 86 17.19 -8.16 35.97
CA LEU A 86 16.73 -7.15 35.01
C LEU A 86 17.28 -7.41 33.60
N LYS A 87 18.55 -7.76 33.49
CA LYS A 87 19.19 -8.12 32.23
C LYS A 87 18.47 -9.30 31.57
N ARG A 88 18.28 -10.41 32.27
CA ARG A 88 17.53 -11.58 31.76
C ARG A 88 16.12 -11.22 31.35
N ARG A 89 15.45 -10.36 32.10
CA ARG A 89 14.09 -9.92 31.76
C ARG A 89 14.04 -9.08 30.49
N ILE A 90 14.98 -8.18 30.27
CA ILE A 90 15.11 -7.37 29.05
C ILE A 90 15.44 -8.27 27.84
N GLU A 91 16.40 -9.19 28.01
CA GLU A 91 16.79 -10.12 26.94
C GLU A 91 15.64 -11.05 26.52
N ALA A 92 14.81 -11.48 27.45
CA ALA A 92 13.65 -12.35 27.15
C ALA A 92 12.46 -11.58 26.52
N CYS A 93 12.38 -10.25 26.69
CA CYS A 93 11.24 -9.45 26.23
C CYS A 93 11.39 -9.07 24.75
N TRP A 94 10.45 -9.49 23.90
CA TRP A 94 10.37 -9.13 22.48
C TRP A 94 9.14 -8.28 22.13
N ASN A 95 8.39 -7.88 23.14
CA ASN A 95 7.29 -6.93 22.98
C ASN A 95 7.82 -5.50 23.21
N ALA A 96 7.78 -4.66 22.19
CA ALA A 96 8.31 -3.31 22.25
C ALA A 96 7.67 -2.45 23.34
N THR A 97 6.36 -2.60 23.58
CA THR A 97 5.64 -1.86 24.63
C THR A 97 6.07 -2.30 26.04
N GLU A 98 6.17 -3.61 26.26
CA GLU A 98 6.65 -4.16 27.55
C GLU A 98 8.11 -3.80 27.80
N LEU A 99 8.93 -3.79 26.75
CA LEU A 99 10.33 -3.39 26.83
C LEU A 99 10.48 -1.92 27.26
N GLU A 100 9.66 -1.03 26.73
CA GLU A 100 9.65 0.38 27.14
C GLU A 100 9.12 0.56 28.57
N ASP A 101 8.14 -0.24 29.02
CA ASP A 101 7.67 -0.23 30.40
C ASP A 101 8.75 -0.69 31.39
N ILE A 102 9.51 -1.74 31.04
CA ILE A 102 10.67 -2.20 31.84
C ILE A 102 11.74 -1.09 31.93
N TYR A 103 11.94 -0.36 30.82
CA TYR A 103 12.93 0.72 30.77
C TYR A 103 12.48 2.01 31.47
N LEU A 104 11.16 2.25 31.57
CA LEU A 104 10.58 3.52 32.06
C LEU A 104 11.17 4.02 33.38
N PRO A 105 11.40 3.18 34.44
CA PRO A 105 12.02 3.60 35.70
C PRO A 105 13.48 4.08 35.56
N TYR A 106 14.17 3.63 34.50
CA TYR A 106 15.59 3.90 34.26
C TYR A 106 15.83 4.97 33.21
N LYS A 107 14.75 5.40 32.52
CA LYS A 107 14.84 6.39 31.45
C LYS A 107 15.27 7.74 32.02
N PRO A 108 16.33 8.39 31.47
CA PRO A 108 16.75 9.72 31.91
C PRO A 108 15.57 10.71 31.86
N LYS A 109 15.24 11.28 33.02
CA LYS A 109 14.06 12.14 33.15
C LYS A 109 14.47 13.62 33.10
N ARG A 110 13.57 14.44 32.51
CA ARG A 110 13.58 15.88 32.78
C ARG A 110 13.15 16.11 34.25
N ARG A 111 13.53 17.24 34.82
CA ARG A 111 13.21 17.66 36.21
C ARG A 111 11.69 17.55 36.47
N THR A 112 11.25 16.42 37.06
CA THR A 112 9.83 16.17 37.39
C THR A 112 9.53 16.69 38.80
N ARG A 113 8.22 16.84 39.12
CA ARG A 113 7.81 17.21 40.51
C ARG A 113 8.25 16.17 41.52
N ALA A 114 8.21 14.88 41.18
CA ALA A 114 8.72 13.80 42.01
C ALA A 114 10.22 13.89 42.25
N GLU A 115 11.01 14.25 41.24
CA GLU A 115 12.44 14.48 41.39
C GLU A 115 12.73 15.65 42.32
N ILE A 116 11.94 16.72 42.24
CA ILE A 116 11.99 17.85 43.17
C ILE A 116 11.65 17.38 44.58
N ALA A 117 10.63 16.51 44.77
CA ALA A 117 10.26 15.97 46.06
C ALA A 117 11.36 15.05 46.63
N ARG A 118 12.04 14.23 45.84
CA ARG A 118 13.22 13.43 46.20
C ARG A 118 14.36 14.33 46.66
N GLN A 119 14.67 15.39 45.92
CA GLN A 119 15.70 16.35 46.29
C GLN A 119 15.38 17.07 47.61
N LYS A 120 14.12 17.20 47.97
CA LYS A 120 13.65 17.73 49.25
C LYS A 120 13.64 16.70 50.39
N GLY A 121 14.10 15.46 50.12
CA GLY A 121 14.19 14.39 51.14
C GLY A 121 12.87 13.72 51.50
N LEU A 122 11.82 13.84 50.65
CA LEU A 122 10.49 13.29 50.94
C LEU A 122 10.31 11.81 50.55
N GLU A 123 11.30 11.20 49.91
CA GLU A 123 11.18 9.79 49.46
C GLU A 123 10.95 8.81 50.63
N PRO A 124 11.60 8.91 51.80
CA PRO A 124 11.31 8.02 52.94
C PRO A 124 9.87 8.15 53.44
N LEU A 125 9.31 9.37 53.47
CA LEU A 125 7.92 9.60 53.87
C LEU A 125 6.96 8.93 52.85
N ALA A 126 7.23 9.07 51.58
CA ALA A 126 6.43 8.43 50.53
C ALA A 126 6.45 6.89 50.66
N VAL A 127 7.59 6.28 50.98
CA VAL A 127 7.71 4.84 51.24
C VAL A 127 6.88 4.42 52.46
N ILE A 128 6.90 5.18 53.57
CA ILE A 128 6.10 4.90 54.77
C ILE A 128 4.60 4.95 54.44
N ILE A 129 4.15 5.98 53.74
CA ILE A 129 2.76 6.10 53.26
C ILE A 129 2.37 4.91 52.34
N ALA A 130 3.23 4.53 51.41
CA ALA A 130 3.00 3.42 50.50
C ALA A 130 2.90 2.05 51.19
N MET A 131 3.56 1.86 52.32
CA MET A 131 3.43 0.67 53.16
C MET A 131 2.05 0.54 53.82
N GLN A 132 1.31 1.64 54.02
CA GLN A 132 -0.06 1.71 54.58
C GLN A 132 -0.21 1.03 55.96
N ARG A 133 0.84 1.04 56.76
CA ARG A 133 0.87 0.43 58.13
C ARG A 133 0.86 1.44 59.25
N GLU A 134 1.14 2.71 58.92
CA GLU A 134 1.27 3.78 59.92
C GLU A 134 -0.11 4.37 60.27
N ALA A 135 -0.45 4.38 61.56
CA ALA A 135 -1.72 4.91 62.05
C ALA A 135 -1.68 6.45 62.28
N HIS A 136 -0.49 6.99 62.58
CA HIS A 136 -0.29 8.41 62.92
C HIS A 136 0.56 9.14 61.88
N ILE A 137 0.21 8.98 60.58
CA ILE A 137 1.02 9.49 59.48
C ILE A 137 1.24 11.01 59.52
N ARG A 138 0.31 11.76 60.10
CA ARG A 138 0.44 13.22 60.24
C ARG A 138 1.57 13.61 61.18
N GLU A 139 1.77 12.87 62.29
CA GLU A 139 2.88 13.08 63.22
C GLU A 139 4.21 12.72 62.56
N VAL A 140 4.24 11.64 61.81
CA VAL A 140 5.42 11.24 61.04
C VAL A 140 5.73 12.28 59.96
N ALA A 141 4.73 12.78 59.23
CA ALA A 141 4.88 13.82 58.23
C ALA A 141 5.41 15.14 58.82
N GLY A 142 5.02 15.47 60.07
CA GLY A 142 5.53 16.63 60.78
C GLY A 142 7.06 16.66 60.91
N ARG A 143 7.74 15.51 60.92
CA ARG A 143 9.21 15.39 60.98
C ARG A 143 9.90 15.76 59.65
N TYR A 144 9.16 15.78 58.55
CA TYR A 144 9.65 16.13 57.20
C TYR A 144 9.27 17.54 56.80
N VAL A 145 8.53 18.29 57.63
CA VAL A 145 8.16 19.67 57.35
C VAL A 145 9.40 20.55 57.48
N ASN A 146 9.85 21.07 56.37
CA ASN A 146 10.84 22.13 56.29
C ASN A 146 10.29 23.22 55.38
N GLY A 147 10.83 24.42 55.40
CA GLY A 147 10.29 25.59 54.64
C GLY A 147 10.11 25.41 53.13
N GLN A 148 10.35 24.21 52.60
CA GLN A 148 10.26 23.85 51.19
C GLN A 148 9.26 22.72 50.88
N VAL A 149 8.62 22.11 51.87
CA VAL A 149 7.78 20.91 51.69
C VAL A 149 6.32 21.27 51.85
N LYS A 150 5.55 21.21 50.77
CA LYS A 150 4.10 21.41 50.79
C LYS A 150 3.29 20.13 50.52
N ASP A 151 3.84 19.11 49.84
CA ASP A 151 3.04 17.97 49.36
C ASP A 151 3.87 16.70 49.14
N ALA A 152 3.42 15.56 49.71
CA ALA A 152 4.01 14.24 49.53
C ALA A 152 3.29 13.38 48.44
N ASP A 153 2.10 13.79 47.98
CA ASP A 153 1.24 13.03 47.08
C ASP A 153 1.86 12.87 45.68
N GLU A 154 2.61 13.89 45.23
CA GLU A 154 3.23 13.85 43.90
C GLU A 154 4.35 12.80 43.78
N ALA A 155 5.14 12.56 44.83
CA ALA A 155 6.16 11.52 44.81
C ALA A 155 5.56 10.11 44.69
N LEU A 156 4.40 9.89 45.33
CA LEU A 156 3.63 8.64 45.22
C LEU A 156 3.00 8.49 43.83
N ALA A 157 2.48 9.55 43.24
CA ALA A 157 1.87 9.52 41.92
C ALA A 157 2.86 9.08 40.82
N GLU A 158 4.10 9.57 40.83
CA GLU A 158 5.16 9.13 39.94
C GLU A 158 5.50 7.64 40.11
N GLN A 159 5.56 7.17 41.37
CA GLN A 159 5.85 5.77 41.69
C GLN A 159 4.80 4.81 41.10
N PHE A 160 3.51 5.21 41.11
CA PHE A 160 2.44 4.43 40.46
C PHE A 160 2.48 4.50 38.96
N ASN A 161 2.87 5.61 38.35
CA ASN A 161 3.06 5.70 36.88
C ASN A 161 4.16 4.76 36.43
N GLU A 162 5.24 4.60 37.15
CA GLU A 162 6.34 3.69 36.85
C GLU A 162 6.02 2.23 37.17
N ASN A 163 4.93 1.97 37.91
CA ASN A 163 4.53 0.63 38.31
C ASN A 163 3.88 -0.10 37.13
N GLU A 164 4.58 -1.12 36.62
CA GLU A 164 4.15 -1.93 35.48
C GLU A 164 2.77 -2.59 35.68
N ARG A 165 2.46 -3.03 36.93
CA ARG A 165 1.15 -3.63 37.26
C ARG A 165 0.03 -2.62 37.14
N CYS A 166 0.22 -1.40 37.59
CA CYS A 166 -0.74 -0.31 37.47
C CYS A 166 -0.96 0.05 35.99
N ARG A 167 0.10 0.21 35.21
CA ARG A 167 0.03 0.48 33.76
C ARG A 167 -0.69 -0.64 33.02
N ASN A 168 -0.34 -1.90 33.28
CA ASN A 168 -0.98 -3.06 32.68
C ASN A 168 -2.46 -3.18 33.03
N SER A 169 -2.85 -2.87 34.26
CA SER A 169 -4.26 -2.84 34.69
C SER A 169 -5.06 -1.83 33.85
N VAL A 170 -4.56 -0.60 33.72
CA VAL A 170 -5.21 0.44 32.91
C VAL A 170 -5.21 0.07 31.43
N ARG A 171 -4.10 -0.46 30.89
CA ARG A 171 -4.01 -0.93 29.51
C ARG A 171 -5.04 -2.03 29.20
N GLN A 172 -5.32 -2.93 30.15
CA GLN A 172 -6.38 -3.92 29.99
C GLN A 172 -7.77 -3.29 29.92
N GLN A 173 -8.04 -2.24 30.69
CA GLN A 173 -9.31 -1.51 30.59
C GLN A 173 -9.45 -0.83 29.22
N PHE A 174 -8.39 -0.20 28.70
CA PHE A 174 -8.37 0.34 27.35
C PHE A 174 -8.63 -0.77 26.29
N ARG A 175 -7.98 -1.92 26.43
CA ARG A 175 -8.21 -3.06 25.52
C ARG A 175 -9.65 -3.58 25.55
N ARG A 176 -10.30 -3.55 26.70
CA ARG A 176 -11.68 -4.08 26.87
C ARG A 176 -12.75 -3.11 26.41
N GLY A 177 -12.63 -1.86 26.79
CA GLY A 177 -13.73 -0.91 26.73
C GLY A 177 -13.35 0.50 26.27
N ALA A 178 -12.17 0.74 25.65
CA ALA A 178 -11.86 2.08 25.17
C ALA A 178 -12.86 2.53 24.10
N VAL A 179 -13.31 3.76 24.25
CA VAL A 179 -14.21 4.45 23.33
C VAL A 179 -13.42 5.57 22.66
N ILE A 180 -13.51 5.65 21.34
CA ILE A 180 -13.05 6.81 20.58
C ILE A 180 -14.19 7.81 20.49
N SER A 181 -13.92 9.06 20.80
CA SER A 181 -14.92 10.13 20.72
C SER A 181 -14.32 11.34 20.01
N SER A 182 -15.18 12.11 19.35
CA SER A 182 -14.77 13.38 18.77
C SER A 182 -15.82 14.45 18.99
N LYS A 183 -15.35 15.67 19.12
CA LYS A 183 -16.17 16.89 19.22
C LYS A 183 -15.60 17.95 18.31
N VAL A 184 -16.48 18.78 17.71
CA VAL A 184 -16.04 19.93 16.95
C VAL A 184 -15.39 20.95 17.86
N VAL A 185 -14.33 21.57 17.38
CA VAL A 185 -13.69 22.71 18.07
C VAL A 185 -14.61 23.92 17.96
N LYS A 186 -14.89 24.58 19.08
CA LYS A 186 -15.80 25.74 19.14
C LYS A 186 -15.42 26.82 18.11
N GLY A 187 -16.38 27.20 17.28
CA GLY A 187 -16.20 28.19 16.21
C GLY A 187 -15.65 27.63 14.90
N LYS A 188 -15.55 26.30 14.75
CA LYS A 188 -15.09 25.63 13.53
C LYS A 188 -16.19 24.85 12.81
N GLU A 189 -17.45 25.07 13.17
CA GLU A 189 -18.61 24.32 12.66
C GLU A 189 -18.82 24.56 11.14
N GLU A 190 -18.64 25.79 10.67
CA GLU A 190 -18.80 26.13 9.25
C GLU A 190 -17.64 25.64 8.40
N GLU A 191 -16.41 25.86 8.87
CA GLU A 191 -15.18 25.38 8.20
C GLU A 191 -15.13 23.85 8.13
N GLY A 192 -15.67 23.18 9.15
CA GLY A 192 -15.65 21.75 9.33
C GLY A 192 -16.80 20.98 8.69
N THR A 193 -17.61 21.55 7.80
CA THR A 193 -18.84 20.92 7.25
C THR A 193 -18.61 19.51 6.70
N LYS A 194 -17.44 19.23 6.10
CA LYS A 194 -17.05 17.89 5.63
C LYS A 194 -16.89 16.83 6.73
N TYR A 195 -16.76 17.27 8.00
CA TYR A 195 -16.65 16.40 9.19
C TYR A 195 -17.93 16.39 10.04
N ARG A 196 -19.05 16.89 9.54
CA ARG A 196 -20.31 17.06 10.29
C ARG A 196 -20.76 15.78 11.01
N ASP A 197 -20.56 14.62 10.37
CA ASP A 197 -20.89 13.31 10.94
C ASP A 197 -20.05 12.96 12.18
N TYR A 198 -18.95 13.70 12.45
CA TYR A 198 -18.00 13.51 13.55
C TYR A 198 -18.00 14.67 14.58
N PHE A 199 -18.95 15.60 14.49
CA PHE A 199 -19.00 16.76 15.40
C PHE A 199 -19.37 16.39 16.83
N ASP A 200 -20.17 15.35 17.00
CA ASP A 200 -20.44 14.70 18.29
C ASP A 200 -20.54 13.19 18.04
N PHE A 201 -19.40 12.54 18.01
CA PHE A 201 -19.27 11.15 17.63
C PHE A 201 -18.65 10.33 18.77
N SER A 202 -19.15 9.11 18.95
CA SER A 202 -18.62 8.18 19.94
C SER A 202 -18.91 6.74 19.53
N GLU A 203 -17.89 5.90 19.53
CA GLU A 203 -18.04 4.46 19.35
C GLU A 203 -16.92 3.66 20.03
N PRO A 204 -17.14 2.36 20.34
CA PRO A 204 -16.05 1.51 20.85
C PRO A 204 -14.89 1.46 19.84
N LEU A 205 -13.66 1.71 20.32
CA LEU A 205 -12.45 1.74 19.49
C LEU A 205 -12.27 0.45 18.66
N LYS A 206 -12.65 -0.70 19.22
CA LYS A 206 -12.60 -1.99 18.52
C LYS A 206 -13.51 -2.08 17.28
N ARG A 207 -14.59 -1.31 17.24
CA ARG A 207 -15.58 -1.27 16.16
C ARG A 207 -15.31 -0.14 15.16
N CYS A 208 -14.43 0.80 15.52
CA CYS A 208 -14.08 1.91 14.66
C CYS A 208 -13.31 1.40 13.45
N SER A 209 -13.92 1.53 12.27
CA SER A 209 -13.29 1.14 11.02
C SER A 209 -12.13 2.09 10.67
N SER A 210 -11.15 1.56 9.94
CA SER A 210 -9.92 2.30 9.59
C SER A 210 -10.21 3.61 8.85
N HIS A 211 -11.18 3.64 7.93
CA HIS A 211 -11.54 4.86 7.22
C HIS A 211 -12.14 5.93 8.14
N ARG A 212 -12.96 5.56 9.15
CA ARG A 212 -13.49 6.50 10.14
C ARG A 212 -12.37 7.03 11.04
N LEU A 213 -11.48 6.15 11.49
CA LEU A 213 -10.33 6.56 12.29
C LEU A 213 -9.45 7.56 11.52
N LEU A 214 -9.16 7.30 10.25
CA LEU A 214 -8.38 8.22 9.41
C LEU A 214 -9.10 9.55 9.18
N ALA A 215 -10.43 9.54 8.99
CA ALA A 215 -11.24 10.76 8.89
C ALA A 215 -11.17 11.58 10.17
N LEU A 216 -11.33 10.95 11.35
CA LEU A 216 -11.21 11.59 12.66
C LEU A 216 -9.82 12.21 12.86
N ARG A 217 -8.75 11.47 12.55
CA ARG A 217 -7.38 11.95 12.68
C ARG A 217 -7.05 13.08 11.70
N ARG A 218 -7.60 13.07 10.49
CA ARG A 218 -7.49 14.18 9.54
C ARG A 218 -8.19 15.43 10.10
N GLY A 219 -9.43 15.30 10.60
CA GLY A 219 -10.14 16.42 11.21
C GLY A 219 -9.45 16.99 12.45
N GLU A 220 -8.75 16.15 13.22
CA GLU A 220 -7.91 16.57 14.35
C GLU A 220 -6.67 17.32 13.88
N ALA A 221 -5.97 16.80 12.87
CA ALA A 221 -4.79 17.45 12.29
C ALA A 221 -5.11 18.81 11.64
N GLU A 222 -6.29 18.94 11.04
CA GLU A 222 -6.80 20.23 10.50
C GLU A 222 -7.30 21.18 11.60
N GLY A 223 -7.30 20.76 12.88
CA GLY A 223 -7.76 21.58 14.01
C GLY A 223 -9.27 21.79 14.08
N ILE A 224 -10.05 20.97 13.38
CA ILE A 224 -11.52 21.03 13.33
C ILE A 224 -12.15 20.15 14.41
N LEU A 225 -11.57 18.98 14.65
CA LEU A 225 -12.06 18.02 15.64
C LEU A 225 -11.10 17.92 16.82
N LYS A 226 -11.66 17.67 18.00
CA LYS A 226 -10.92 17.22 19.17
C LYS A 226 -11.24 15.74 19.37
N VAL A 227 -10.24 14.86 19.19
CA VAL A 227 -10.40 13.41 19.28
C VAL A 227 -9.78 12.89 20.58
N GLY A 228 -10.49 12.03 21.30
CA GLY A 228 -10.00 11.36 22.52
C GLY A 228 -10.29 9.86 22.49
N ILE A 229 -9.44 9.10 23.18
CA ILE A 229 -9.64 7.66 23.38
C ILE A 229 -9.61 7.43 24.88
N SER A 230 -10.72 7.02 25.46
CA SER A 230 -10.83 6.83 26.90
C SER A 230 -11.63 5.58 27.23
N PRO A 231 -11.22 4.78 28.24
CA PRO A 231 -12.07 3.80 28.87
C PRO A 231 -13.02 4.46 29.86
N ASP A 232 -13.75 3.67 30.62
CA ASP A 232 -14.45 4.12 31.83
C ASP A 232 -13.44 4.51 32.91
N ASP A 233 -13.34 5.80 33.19
CA ASP A 233 -12.37 6.36 34.14
C ASP A 233 -12.64 5.91 35.57
N GLU A 234 -13.94 5.77 36.00
CA GLU A 234 -14.32 5.33 37.32
C GLU A 234 -13.91 3.88 37.53
N ALA A 235 -14.22 3.02 36.57
CA ALA A 235 -13.80 1.61 36.62
C ALA A 235 -12.27 1.45 36.65
N CYS A 236 -11.52 2.29 35.96
CA CYS A 236 -10.06 2.28 36.00
C CYS A 236 -9.53 2.62 37.38
N VAL A 237 -10.02 3.70 37.98
CA VAL A 237 -9.61 4.14 39.33
C VAL A 237 -9.99 3.09 40.37
N GLU A 238 -11.20 2.52 40.30
CA GLU A 238 -11.64 1.46 41.20
C GLU A 238 -10.73 0.22 41.12
N ASN A 239 -10.38 -0.23 39.92
CA ASN A 239 -9.46 -1.35 39.73
C ASN A 239 -8.05 -1.06 40.26
N LEU A 240 -7.55 0.15 40.10
CA LEU A 240 -6.28 0.57 40.66
C LEU A 240 -6.33 0.60 42.19
N ASN A 241 -7.44 1.09 42.77
CA ASN A 241 -7.65 1.09 44.23
C ASN A 241 -7.66 -0.36 44.76
N ARG A 242 -8.38 -1.28 44.15
CA ARG A 242 -8.38 -2.70 44.52
C ARG A 242 -6.97 -3.32 44.49
N LEU A 243 -6.13 -2.88 43.55
CA LEU A 243 -4.77 -3.41 43.36
C LEU A 243 -3.79 -2.89 44.43
N CYS A 244 -3.90 -1.61 44.82
CA CYS A 244 -2.86 -0.91 45.54
C CYS A 244 -3.28 -0.45 46.94
N VAL A 245 -4.57 -0.22 47.23
CA VAL A 245 -5.04 0.29 48.54
C VAL A 245 -5.32 -0.88 49.45
N LYS A 246 -4.75 -0.82 50.67
CA LYS A 246 -4.86 -1.84 51.70
C LYS A 246 -5.49 -1.21 52.95
N GLY A 247 -6.71 -1.60 53.31
CA GLY A 247 -7.43 -1.09 54.48
C GLY A 247 -8.05 0.30 54.28
N ASN A 248 -8.44 0.96 55.39
CA ASN A 248 -9.22 2.21 55.41
C ASN A 248 -8.54 3.34 56.19
N GLY A 249 -7.27 3.20 56.61
CA GLY A 249 -6.50 4.18 57.40
C GLY A 249 -6.21 5.47 56.61
N GLU A 250 -5.63 6.46 57.30
CA GLU A 250 -5.24 7.74 56.67
C GLU A 250 -4.21 7.52 55.54
N CYS A 251 -3.23 6.65 55.73
CA CYS A 251 -2.27 6.31 54.69
C CYS A 251 -2.99 5.73 53.45
N SER A 252 -4.00 4.87 53.64
CA SER A 252 -4.75 4.28 52.52
C SER A 252 -5.54 5.33 51.74
N LYS A 253 -6.08 6.35 52.42
CA LYS A 253 -6.76 7.48 51.74
C LYS A 253 -5.76 8.33 50.93
N LEU A 254 -4.57 8.59 51.46
CA LEU A 254 -3.51 9.32 50.74
C LEU A 254 -3.04 8.54 49.52
N VAL A 255 -2.86 7.22 49.63
CA VAL A 255 -2.53 6.34 48.48
C VAL A 255 -3.63 6.35 47.42
N ALA A 256 -4.91 6.31 47.81
CA ALA A 256 -6.03 6.38 46.88
C ALA A 256 -6.08 7.73 46.14
N SER A 257 -5.81 8.84 46.86
CA SER A 257 -5.70 10.18 46.26
C SER A 257 -4.55 10.25 45.23
N ALA A 258 -3.37 9.81 45.63
CA ALA A 258 -2.18 9.78 44.76
C ALA A 258 -2.35 8.87 43.53
N LEU A 259 -3.04 7.74 43.71
CA LEU A 259 -3.41 6.85 42.60
C LEU A 259 -4.34 7.53 41.60
N THR A 260 -5.34 8.25 42.09
CA THR A 260 -6.27 9.00 41.25
C THR A 260 -5.55 10.11 40.50
N ASP A 261 -4.63 10.84 41.13
CA ASP A 261 -3.81 11.85 40.44
C ASP A 261 -2.87 11.21 39.44
N SER A 262 -2.19 10.13 39.79
CA SER A 262 -1.32 9.37 38.87
C SER A 262 -2.10 8.90 37.64
N TYR A 263 -3.29 8.34 37.85
CA TYR A 263 -4.14 7.91 36.75
C TYR A 263 -4.47 9.07 35.79
N LYS A 264 -5.02 10.15 36.32
CA LYS A 264 -5.49 11.29 35.51
C LYS A 264 -4.36 12.04 34.81
N ARG A 265 -3.26 12.26 35.48
CA ARG A 265 -2.18 13.13 35.03
C ARG A 265 -1.08 12.39 34.26
N LEU A 266 -0.81 11.13 34.61
CA LEU A 266 0.36 10.40 34.11
C LEU A 266 -0.01 9.14 33.30
N ILE A 267 -0.75 8.19 33.91
CA ILE A 267 -0.99 6.88 33.34
C ILE A 267 -1.95 6.99 32.12
N LYS A 268 -3.12 7.60 32.32
CA LYS A 268 -4.15 7.71 31.27
C LYS A 268 -3.63 8.43 30.03
N PRO A 269 -3.02 9.63 30.10
CA PRO A 269 -2.52 10.31 28.91
C PRO A 269 -1.44 9.52 28.17
N SER A 270 -0.58 8.82 28.92
CA SER A 270 0.46 7.96 28.32
C SER A 270 -0.14 6.77 27.57
N ILE A 271 -1.11 6.07 28.18
CA ILE A 271 -1.77 4.91 27.55
C ILE A 271 -2.72 5.35 26.43
N GLU A 272 -3.39 6.49 26.56
CA GLU A 272 -4.18 7.08 25.49
C GLU A 272 -3.32 7.33 24.24
N THR A 273 -2.14 7.91 24.43
CA THR A 273 -1.16 8.11 23.33
C THR A 273 -0.73 6.78 22.70
N GLU A 274 -0.48 5.75 23.53
CA GLU A 274 -0.14 4.40 23.08
C GLU A 274 -1.26 3.81 22.20
N PHE A 275 -2.52 3.87 22.66
CA PHE A 275 -3.66 3.36 21.91
C PHE A 275 -3.98 4.20 20.68
N ALA A 276 -3.78 5.51 20.74
CA ALA A 276 -3.90 6.40 19.58
C ALA A 276 -2.90 6.02 18.49
N ALA A 277 -1.64 5.83 18.85
CA ALA A 277 -0.59 5.41 17.92
C ALA A 277 -0.85 4.01 17.35
N ALA A 278 -1.19 3.03 18.22
CA ALA A 278 -1.45 1.66 17.78
C ALA A 278 -2.67 1.55 16.86
N SER A 279 -3.76 2.26 17.18
CA SER A 279 -4.96 2.28 16.32
C SER A 279 -4.70 2.98 14.98
N LYS A 280 -3.94 4.09 15.00
CA LYS A 280 -3.52 4.78 13.76
C LYS A 280 -2.65 3.88 12.90
N GLN A 281 -1.65 3.20 13.47
CA GLN A 281 -0.80 2.27 12.74
C GLN A 281 -1.60 1.15 12.09
N LYS A 282 -2.56 0.56 12.83
CA LYS A 282 -3.44 -0.48 12.26
C LYS A 282 -4.26 0.06 11.09
N ALA A 283 -4.83 1.26 11.22
CA ALA A 283 -5.61 1.89 10.16
C ALA A 283 -4.75 2.21 8.94
N ASP A 284 -3.52 2.66 9.13
CA ASP A 284 -2.56 2.89 8.05
C ASP A 284 -2.23 1.59 7.31
N ASP A 285 -1.97 0.50 8.04
CA ASP A 285 -1.65 -0.80 7.46
C ASP A 285 -2.79 -1.34 6.58
N GLU A 286 -4.03 -1.24 7.06
CA GLU A 286 -5.21 -1.65 6.29
C GLU A 286 -5.42 -0.77 5.05
N ALA A 287 -5.27 0.56 5.18
CA ALA A 287 -5.43 1.48 4.07
C ALA A 287 -4.32 1.28 3.00
N ILE A 288 -3.06 1.17 3.43
CA ILE A 288 -1.92 0.95 2.52
C ILE A 288 -2.08 -0.37 1.77
N ARG A 289 -2.60 -1.43 2.42
CA ARG A 289 -2.89 -2.70 1.74
C ARG A 289 -3.89 -2.52 0.61
N VAL A 290 -5.00 -1.80 0.86
CA VAL A 290 -6.00 -1.50 -0.19
C VAL A 290 -5.38 -0.66 -1.31
N PHE A 291 -4.57 0.34 -0.99
CA PHE A 291 -3.90 1.18 -1.99
C PHE A 291 -2.94 0.36 -2.86
N ALA A 292 -2.21 -0.58 -2.27
CA ALA A 292 -1.35 -1.50 -3.00
C ALA A 292 -2.16 -2.41 -3.94
N GLN A 293 -3.30 -2.92 -3.50
CA GLN A 293 -4.21 -3.72 -4.33
C GLN A 293 -4.78 -2.90 -5.49
N ASN A 294 -5.22 -1.67 -5.24
CA ASN A 294 -5.72 -0.78 -6.28
C ASN A 294 -4.61 -0.45 -7.30
N LEU A 295 -3.39 -0.15 -6.84
CA LEU A 295 -2.26 0.09 -7.74
C LEU A 295 -1.93 -1.16 -8.57
N HIS A 296 -1.91 -2.33 -7.97
CA HIS A 296 -1.69 -3.60 -8.66
C HIS A 296 -2.70 -3.81 -9.80
N GLN A 297 -3.97 -3.55 -9.55
CA GLN A 297 -5.03 -3.67 -10.56
C GLN A 297 -4.88 -2.63 -11.69
N LEU A 298 -4.48 -1.39 -11.36
CA LEU A 298 -4.20 -0.35 -12.35
C LEU A 298 -3.04 -0.72 -13.27
N LEU A 299 -1.93 -1.19 -12.69
CA LEU A 299 -0.73 -1.56 -13.42
C LEU A 299 -0.95 -2.79 -14.32
N LEU A 300 -1.74 -3.74 -13.86
CA LEU A 300 -2.10 -4.96 -14.60
C LEU A 300 -3.40 -4.82 -15.40
N ALA A 301 -3.91 -3.60 -15.60
CA ALA A 301 -5.05 -3.37 -16.46
C ALA A 301 -4.75 -3.85 -17.91
N PRO A 302 -5.78 -4.33 -18.64
CA PRO A 302 -5.60 -4.89 -19.98
C PRO A 302 -5.00 -3.89 -20.95
N PRO A 303 -3.87 -4.19 -21.61
CA PRO A 303 -3.30 -3.33 -22.65
C PRO A 303 -4.04 -3.50 -23.99
N LEU A 304 -4.13 -2.41 -24.74
CA LEU A 304 -4.56 -2.48 -26.15
C LEU A 304 -3.48 -3.10 -27.04
N GLY A 305 -2.21 -2.96 -26.63
CA GLY A 305 -1.04 -3.38 -27.40
C GLY A 305 -0.58 -2.34 -28.42
N GLN A 306 0.27 -2.77 -29.33
CA GLN A 306 0.89 -1.92 -30.35
C GLN A 306 -0.10 -1.58 -31.48
N LYS A 307 -0.93 -0.55 -31.25
CA LYS A 307 -1.87 0.00 -32.23
C LYS A 307 -1.67 1.50 -32.38
N ARG A 308 -2.10 2.05 -33.52
CA ARG A 308 -2.13 3.51 -33.72
C ARG A 308 -3.32 4.09 -32.99
N VAL A 309 -3.05 5.03 -32.08
CA VAL A 309 -4.03 5.58 -31.15
C VAL A 309 -4.18 7.08 -31.36
N LEU A 310 -5.42 7.55 -31.45
CA LEU A 310 -5.74 8.95 -31.27
C LEU A 310 -6.15 9.16 -29.81
N ALA A 311 -5.45 10.02 -29.10
CA ALA A 311 -5.79 10.32 -27.70
C ALA A 311 -6.35 11.73 -27.57
N ILE A 312 -7.37 11.86 -26.71
CA ILE A 312 -8.06 13.09 -26.41
C ILE A 312 -7.95 13.37 -24.91
N ASP A 313 -7.36 14.53 -24.57
CA ASP A 313 -7.43 15.11 -23.23
C ASP A 313 -8.60 16.11 -23.21
N PRO A 314 -9.73 15.79 -22.56
CA PRO A 314 -10.96 16.58 -22.62
C PRO A 314 -10.84 17.91 -21.90
N GLY A 315 -11.49 18.95 -22.41
CA GLY A 315 -11.55 20.25 -21.74
C GLY A 315 -12.56 21.20 -22.34
N PHE A 316 -13.27 21.97 -21.49
CA PHE A 316 -14.25 22.95 -21.94
C PHE A 316 -13.60 24.23 -22.46
N ARG A 317 -12.87 24.97 -21.60
CA ARG A 317 -12.34 26.30 -21.93
C ARG A 317 -11.16 26.26 -22.88
N THR A 318 -10.22 25.36 -22.62
CA THR A 318 -8.98 25.24 -23.38
C THR A 318 -9.16 24.38 -24.64
N GLY A 319 -10.34 23.79 -24.84
CA GLY A 319 -10.63 22.80 -25.87
C GLY A 319 -10.05 21.42 -25.53
N CYS A 320 -10.46 20.41 -26.30
CA CYS A 320 -9.93 19.05 -26.21
C CYS A 320 -8.59 18.98 -26.93
N LYS A 321 -7.55 18.51 -26.26
CA LYS A 321 -6.24 18.28 -26.89
C LYS A 321 -6.23 16.93 -27.55
N VAL A 322 -5.93 16.90 -28.83
CA VAL A 322 -5.91 15.69 -29.65
C VAL A 322 -4.49 15.39 -30.08
N VAL A 323 -4.05 14.17 -29.89
CA VAL A 323 -2.75 13.68 -30.36
C VAL A 323 -2.94 12.36 -31.14
N CYS A 324 -2.16 12.17 -32.21
CA CYS A 324 -2.08 10.92 -32.95
C CYS A 324 -0.75 10.24 -32.63
N LEU A 325 -0.80 8.97 -32.22
CA LEU A 325 0.35 8.16 -31.85
C LEU A 325 0.51 6.99 -32.85
N ASP A 326 1.76 6.66 -33.17
CA ASP A 326 2.07 5.44 -33.90
C ASP A 326 1.96 4.18 -33.00
N ALA A 327 2.20 3.01 -33.55
CA ALA A 327 2.14 1.73 -32.81
C ALA A 327 3.22 1.60 -31.71
N GLN A 328 4.24 2.44 -31.69
CA GLN A 328 5.29 2.53 -30.68
C GLN A 328 5.02 3.62 -29.64
N GLY A 329 3.94 4.39 -29.81
CA GLY A 329 3.57 5.50 -28.92
C GLY A 329 4.34 6.79 -29.20
N ASN A 330 4.97 6.93 -30.38
CA ASN A 330 5.57 8.19 -30.81
C ASN A 330 4.51 9.16 -31.30
N LEU A 331 4.69 10.44 -31.01
CA LEU A 331 3.78 11.49 -31.42
C LEU A 331 3.94 11.80 -32.92
N LEU A 332 2.86 11.61 -33.68
CA LEU A 332 2.79 11.91 -35.12
C LEU A 332 2.18 13.29 -35.39
N HIS A 333 1.16 13.68 -34.61
CA HIS A 333 0.42 14.91 -34.79
C HIS A 333 -0.23 15.36 -33.49
N ASN A 334 -0.41 16.67 -33.32
CA ASN A 334 -1.20 17.25 -32.23
C ASN A 334 -1.99 18.46 -32.71
N GLU A 335 -3.20 18.63 -32.23
CA GLU A 335 -4.03 19.82 -32.40
C GLU A 335 -5.07 19.97 -31.28
N ALA A 336 -5.75 21.11 -31.25
CA ALA A 336 -6.90 21.32 -30.36
C ALA A 336 -8.20 21.37 -31.16
N ILE A 337 -9.25 20.76 -30.62
CA ILE A 337 -10.62 20.83 -31.13
C ILE A 337 -11.55 21.40 -30.07
N TYR A 338 -12.65 22.00 -30.48
CA TYR A 338 -13.57 22.72 -29.58
C TYR A 338 -15.02 22.24 -29.77
N PRO A 339 -15.34 20.98 -29.52
CA PRO A 339 -16.70 20.45 -29.71
C PRO A 339 -17.69 20.97 -28.64
N HIS A 340 -17.20 21.44 -27.50
CA HIS A 340 -18.00 21.83 -26.33
C HIS A 340 -18.13 23.35 -26.16
N PRO A 341 -19.12 23.83 -25.37
CA PRO A 341 -19.20 25.23 -24.97
C PRO A 341 -17.89 25.70 -24.28
N PRO A 342 -17.47 26.97 -24.42
CA PRO A 342 -18.24 28.06 -25.03
C PRO A 342 -18.13 28.18 -26.58
N ARG A 343 -17.16 27.50 -27.21
CA ARG A 343 -16.96 27.66 -28.67
C ARG A 343 -17.94 26.89 -29.53
N ASN A 344 -18.29 25.68 -29.13
CA ASN A 344 -19.30 24.82 -29.74
C ASN A 344 -19.06 24.56 -31.26
N GLU A 345 -17.79 24.37 -31.67
CA GLU A 345 -17.37 24.13 -33.06
C GLU A 345 -17.56 22.65 -33.44
N TYR A 346 -18.73 22.08 -33.16
CA TYR A 346 -19.04 20.65 -33.22
C TYR A 346 -18.77 20.03 -34.62
N ALA A 347 -19.34 20.63 -35.66
CA ALA A 347 -19.18 20.11 -37.06
C ALA A 347 -17.73 20.20 -37.56
N GLN A 348 -16.98 21.25 -37.12
CA GLN A 348 -15.56 21.38 -37.51
C GLN A 348 -14.72 20.34 -36.77
N ALA A 349 -14.98 20.11 -35.49
CA ALA A 349 -14.31 19.10 -34.70
C ALA A 349 -14.55 17.69 -35.25
N GLN A 350 -15.79 17.37 -35.71
CA GLN A 350 -16.09 16.10 -36.36
C GLN A 350 -15.24 15.88 -37.64
N ARG A 351 -15.20 16.87 -38.53
CA ARG A 351 -14.41 16.79 -39.78
C ARG A 351 -12.92 16.61 -39.49
N LYS A 352 -12.39 17.29 -38.44
CA LYS A 352 -11.00 17.15 -38.05
C LYS A 352 -10.71 15.73 -37.56
N LEU A 353 -11.54 15.15 -36.67
CA LEU A 353 -11.36 13.79 -36.18
C LEU A 353 -11.43 12.77 -37.35
N GLN A 354 -12.39 12.91 -38.25
CA GLN A 354 -12.49 12.04 -39.43
C GLN A 354 -11.20 12.06 -40.26
N LYS A 355 -10.71 13.28 -40.57
CA LYS A 355 -9.46 13.44 -41.31
C LYS A 355 -8.25 12.84 -40.61
N LEU A 356 -8.13 13.03 -39.29
CA LEU A 356 -7.01 12.49 -38.52
C LEU A 356 -7.04 10.97 -38.46
N VAL A 357 -8.23 10.37 -38.28
CA VAL A 357 -8.40 8.91 -38.27
C VAL A 357 -7.99 8.30 -39.61
N GLU A 358 -8.39 8.90 -40.75
CA GLU A 358 -8.02 8.47 -42.08
C GLU A 358 -6.52 8.68 -42.35
N GLN A 359 -6.01 9.90 -42.10
CA GLN A 359 -4.64 10.30 -42.45
C GLN A 359 -3.57 9.49 -41.70
N TYR A 360 -3.81 9.20 -40.42
CA TYR A 360 -2.84 8.51 -39.55
C TYR A 360 -3.19 7.04 -39.32
N ASP A 361 -4.18 6.51 -40.07
CA ASP A 361 -4.63 5.11 -39.95
C ASP A 361 -4.91 4.69 -38.50
N ILE A 362 -5.68 5.51 -37.79
CA ILE A 362 -5.99 5.31 -36.39
C ILE A 362 -6.87 4.07 -36.20
N GLN A 363 -6.54 3.24 -35.20
CA GLN A 363 -7.19 1.97 -34.92
C GLN A 363 -8.04 2.02 -33.62
N ALA A 364 -7.74 2.97 -32.73
CA ALA A 364 -8.48 3.17 -31.49
C ALA A 364 -8.40 4.62 -31.01
N ILE A 365 -9.38 5.05 -30.21
CA ILE A 365 -9.42 6.38 -29.60
C ILE A 365 -9.35 6.23 -28.08
N ALA A 366 -8.45 6.94 -27.44
CA ALA A 366 -8.34 7.07 -25.98
C ALA A 366 -8.93 8.40 -25.53
N ILE A 367 -9.82 8.41 -24.55
CA ILE A 367 -10.43 9.61 -23.99
C ILE A 367 -10.10 9.66 -22.50
N GLY A 368 -9.47 10.74 -22.02
CA GLY A 368 -9.21 10.93 -20.61
C GLY A 368 -10.51 11.00 -19.79
N ASN A 369 -10.50 10.49 -18.55
CA ASN A 369 -11.69 10.41 -17.71
C ASN A 369 -11.91 11.64 -16.81
N GLY A 370 -11.24 12.76 -17.08
CA GLY A 370 -11.38 14.00 -16.32
C GLY A 370 -12.57 14.87 -16.75
N THR A 371 -12.37 16.19 -16.59
CA THR A 371 -13.40 17.19 -16.92
C THR A 371 -13.82 17.07 -18.40
N ALA A 372 -15.12 17.14 -18.70
CA ALA A 372 -15.70 17.01 -20.04
C ALA A 372 -15.50 15.64 -20.73
N SER A 373 -15.11 14.60 -19.97
CA SER A 373 -14.88 13.25 -20.52
C SER A 373 -16.12 12.69 -21.22
N ARG A 374 -17.29 12.83 -20.63
CA ARG A 374 -18.54 12.26 -21.14
C ARG A 374 -19.06 12.99 -22.34
N GLU A 375 -19.04 14.30 -22.30
CA GLU A 375 -19.39 15.12 -23.44
C GLU A 375 -18.48 14.78 -24.63
N THR A 376 -17.20 14.53 -24.35
CA THR A 376 -16.23 14.10 -25.37
C THR A 376 -16.49 12.68 -25.84
N GLU A 377 -16.84 11.76 -24.96
CA GLU A 377 -17.24 10.39 -25.34
C GLU A 377 -18.47 10.40 -26.23
N SER A 378 -19.55 11.12 -25.83
CA SER A 378 -20.77 11.26 -26.63
C SER A 378 -20.49 11.94 -27.97
N PHE A 379 -19.61 12.93 -27.98
CA PHE A 379 -19.16 13.57 -29.21
C PHE A 379 -18.46 12.59 -30.16
N VAL A 380 -17.49 11.81 -29.66
CA VAL A 380 -16.76 10.81 -30.45
C VAL A 380 -17.69 9.73 -30.99
N GLN A 381 -18.64 9.26 -30.17
CA GLN A 381 -19.66 8.26 -30.59
C GLN A 381 -20.56 8.78 -31.70
N SER A 382 -20.79 10.08 -31.80
CA SER A 382 -21.59 10.69 -32.87
C SER A 382 -20.83 10.84 -34.21
N VAL A 383 -19.50 10.70 -34.19
CA VAL A 383 -18.67 10.82 -35.41
C VAL A 383 -18.75 9.55 -36.23
N ARG A 384 -19.09 9.66 -37.50
CA ARG A 384 -19.06 8.53 -38.44
C ARG A 384 -17.68 8.43 -39.08
N PHE A 385 -16.93 7.41 -38.73
CA PHE A 385 -15.65 7.11 -39.33
C PHE A 385 -15.82 6.19 -40.55
N ASP A 386 -14.84 6.20 -41.47
CA ASP A 386 -14.77 5.34 -42.67
C ASP A 386 -14.59 3.85 -42.35
N ARG A 387 -14.17 3.56 -41.10
CA ARG A 387 -13.89 2.24 -40.56
C ARG A 387 -14.36 2.12 -39.09
N PRO A 388 -14.50 0.90 -38.56
CA PRO A 388 -14.76 0.71 -37.14
C PRO A 388 -13.57 1.17 -36.32
N VAL A 389 -13.75 2.18 -35.46
CA VAL A 389 -12.77 2.66 -34.49
C VAL A 389 -13.41 2.64 -33.12
N GLU A 390 -12.86 1.84 -32.24
CA GLU A 390 -13.35 1.73 -30.85
C GLU A 390 -12.79 2.88 -29.99
N ALA A 391 -13.65 3.47 -29.16
CA ALA A 391 -13.27 4.48 -28.20
C ALA A 391 -13.22 3.88 -26.78
N PHE A 392 -12.20 4.28 -26.02
CA PHE A 392 -11.95 3.80 -24.66
C PHE A 392 -11.76 4.99 -23.72
N VAL A 393 -12.44 4.98 -22.59
CA VAL A 393 -12.19 5.93 -21.52
C VAL A 393 -11.02 5.44 -20.69
N VAL A 394 -10.01 6.30 -20.49
CA VAL A 394 -8.73 5.99 -19.85
C VAL A 394 -8.54 6.87 -18.63
N SER A 395 -8.09 6.29 -17.51
CA SER A 395 -7.76 7.08 -16.31
C SER A 395 -6.61 8.05 -16.60
N GLU A 396 -6.81 9.32 -16.27
CA GLU A 396 -5.78 10.37 -16.35
C GLU A 396 -5.06 10.63 -15.02
N ASP A 397 -5.33 9.83 -13.98
CA ASP A 397 -4.70 9.98 -12.67
C ASP A 397 -3.17 10.05 -12.78
N GLY A 398 -2.56 11.14 -12.26
CA GLY A 398 -1.13 11.38 -12.37
C GLY A 398 -0.62 11.81 -13.77
N ALA A 399 -1.46 11.96 -14.79
CA ALA A 399 -1.02 12.44 -16.12
C ALA A 399 -0.46 13.87 -16.05
N SER A 400 -1.04 14.73 -15.23
CA SER A 400 -0.52 16.09 -14.97
C SER A 400 0.87 16.08 -14.31
N ILE A 401 1.13 15.10 -13.44
CA ILE A 401 2.44 14.94 -12.78
C ILE A 401 3.48 14.45 -13.80
N TYR A 402 3.11 13.47 -14.63
CA TYR A 402 3.97 13.03 -15.73
C TYR A 402 4.30 14.20 -16.66
N SER A 403 3.30 14.95 -17.14
CA SER A 403 3.48 16.04 -18.11
C SER A 403 4.43 17.13 -17.64
N ALA A 404 4.47 17.41 -16.31
CA ALA A 404 5.37 18.35 -15.68
C ALA A 404 6.74 17.74 -15.30
N SER A 405 6.91 16.42 -15.38
CA SER A 405 8.12 15.71 -14.94
C SER A 405 9.34 15.99 -15.82
N LYS A 406 10.52 15.68 -15.29
CA LYS A 406 11.77 15.72 -16.05
C LYS A 406 11.73 14.74 -17.23
N ILE A 407 11.18 13.54 -17.00
CA ILE A 407 11.07 12.48 -18.01
C ILE A 407 10.24 12.96 -19.21
N ALA A 408 9.08 13.56 -18.96
CA ALA A 408 8.24 14.06 -20.03
C ALA A 408 8.88 15.21 -20.83
N ARG A 409 9.68 16.05 -20.16
CA ARG A 409 10.45 17.12 -20.81
C ARG A 409 11.59 16.58 -21.69
N GLU A 410 12.21 15.49 -21.28
CA GLU A 410 13.25 14.82 -22.06
C GLU A 410 12.65 14.05 -23.25
N GLU A 411 11.49 13.40 -23.06
CA GLU A 411 10.79 12.69 -24.15
C GLU A 411 10.17 13.65 -25.20
N PHE A 412 9.68 14.80 -24.76
CA PHE A 412 8.97 15.79 -25.59
C PHE A 412 9.41 17.22 -25.27
N PRO A 413 10.64 17.62 -25.58
CA PRO A 413 11.20 18.93 -25.20
C PRO A 413 10.48 20.10 -25.86
N GLU A 414 9.97 19.91 -27.10
CA GLU A 414 9.35 20.98 -27.91
C GLU A 414 7.83 21.16 -27.63
N TYR A 415 7.22 20.29 -26.81
CA TYR A 415 5.78 20.31 -26.56
C TYR A 415 5.46 20.77 -25.15
N ASP A 416 4.30 21.38 -24.97
CA ASP A 416 3.81 21.86 -23.69
C ASP A 416 3.24 20.72 -22.82
N VAL A 417 2.88 21.06 -21.59
CA VAL A 417 2.35 20.09 -20.61
C VAL A 417 1.02 19.46 -21.05
N THR A 418 0.22 20.17 -21.87
CA THR A 418 -1.09 19.68 -22.29
C THR A 418 -0.95 18.59 -23.35
N VAL A 419 -0.03 18.77 -24.31
CA VAL A 419 0.30 17.76 -25.32
C VAL A 419 0.92 16.53 -24.67
N ARG A 420 1.86 16.71 -23.73
CA ARG A 420 2.47 15.61 -22.96
C ARG A 420 1.43 14.83 -22.18
N GLY A 421 0.44 15.50 -21.60
CA GLY A 421 -0.69 14.87 -20.91
C GLY A 421 -1.52 14.00 -21.84
N ALA A 422 -1.91 14.51 -23.00
CA ALA A 422 -2.67 13.77 -24.00
C ALA A 422 -1.88 12.55 -24.54
N VAL A 423 -0.57 12.68 -24.76
CA VAL A 423 0.31 11.54 -25.14
C VAL A 423 0.28 10.47 -24.07
N SER A 424 0.38 10.84 -22.78
CA SER A 424 0.32 9.89 -21.66
C SER A 424 -1.01 9.13 -21.63
N ILE A 425 -2.15 9.79 -21.88
CA ILE A 425 -3.47 9.15 -21.97
C ILE A 425 -3.47 8.08 -23.07
N GLY A 426 -2.94 8.39 -24.26
CA GLY A 426 -2.86 7.43 -25.36
C GLY A 426 -1.95 6.25 -25.06
N ARG A 427 -0.76 6.49 -24.50
CA ARG A 427 0.18 5.44 -24.12
C ARG A 427 -0.33 4.55 -23.00
N ARG A 428 -1.15 5.06 -22.07
CA ARG A 428 -1.82 4.24 -21.04
C ARG A 428 -2.82 3.26 -21.64
N LEU A 429 -3.51 3.63 -22.71
CA LEU A 429 -4.36 2.69 -23.43
C LEU A 429 -3.52 1.59 -24.10
N MET A 430 -2.37 1.94 -24.65
CA MET A 430 -1.47 0.99 -25.30
C MET A 430 -0.86 0.02 -24.28
N ASP A 431 -0.28 0.53 -23.21
CA ASP A 431 0.26 -0.26 -22.09
C ASP A 431 0.27 0.55 -20.78
N PRO A 432 -0.69 0.31 -19.88
CA PRO A 432 -0.79 1.00 -18.60
C PRO A 432 0.48 0.86 -17.74
N LEU A 433 1.05 -0.34 -17.66
CA LEU A 433 2.24 -0.61 -16.85
C LEU A 433 3.44 0.20 -17.35
N ALA A 434 3.72 0.14 -18.66
CA ALA A 434 4.87 0.82 -19.26
C ALA A 434 4.83 2.35 -19.09
N GLU A 435 3.63 2.93 -19.06
CA GLU A 435 3.47 4.38 -18.88
C GLU A 435 3.44 4.80 -17.40
N LEU A 436 2.69 4.08 -16.54
CA LEU A 436 2.53 4.45 -15.13
C LEU A 436 3.82 4.33 -14.31
N VAL A 437 4.76 3.47 -14.69
CA VAL A 437 6.07 3.37 -14.01
C VAL A 437 6.95 4.61 -14.17
N LYS A 438 6.60 5.53 -15.07
CA LYS A 438 7.33 6.79 -15.28
C LYS A 438 7.07 7.85 -14.21
N ILE A 439 6.05 7.67 -13.38
CA ILE A 439 5.69 8.57 -12.28
C ILE A 439 5.87 7.88 -10.94
N ASP A 440 6.10 8.70 -9.89
CA ASP A 440 6.14 8.16 -8.52
C ASP A 440 4.80 7.49 -8.21
N PRO A 441 4.79 6.21 -7.78
CA PRO A 441 3.56 5.49 -7.45
C PRO A 441 2.67 6.22 -6.43
N LYS A 442 3.25 7.02 -5.53
CA LYS A 442 2.50 7.88 -4.61
C LYS A 442 1.69 8.98 -5.29
N SER A 443 2.02 9.31 -6.53
CA SER A 443 1.33 10.33 -7.32
C SER A 443 0.16 9.76 -8.12
N ILE A 444 -0.01 8.44 -8.11
CA ILE A 444 -1.18 7.78 -8.68
C ILE A 444 -2.29 7.79 -7.64
N GLY A 445 -3.49 8.22 -8.01
CA GLY A 445 -4.65 8.26 -7.12
C GLY A 445 -5.19 6.87 -6.83
N VAL A 446 -4.75 6.24 -5.74
CA VAL A 446 -5.13 4.87 -5.36
C VAL A 446 -6.06 4.80 -4.14
N GLY A 447 -6.38 5.94 -3.51
CA GLY A 447 -7.31 5.97 -2.39
C GLY A 447 -7.48 7.31 -1.70
N GLN A 448 -8.63 7.49 -1.04
CA GLN A 448 -9.09 8.75 -0.46
C GLN A 448 -8.17 9.30 0.66
N TYR A 449 -7.55 8.42 1.46
CA TYR A 449 -6.72 8.79 2.61
C TYR A 449 -5.22 8.58 2.36
N GLN A 450 -4.81 8.55 1.10
CA GLN A 450 -3.43 8.27 0.70
C GLN A 450 -2.41 9.22 1.33
N HIS A 451 -2.78 10.48 1.58
CA HIS A 451 -1.90 11.49 2.18
C HIS A 451 -1.91 11.47 3.72
N ASP A 452 -2.82 10.73 4.36
CA ASP A 452 -2.98 10.70 5.82
C ASP A 452 -2.31 9.51 6.49
N VAL A 453 -1.87 8.52 5.72
CA VAL A 453 -1.16 7.33 6.22
C VAL A 453 0.34 7.58 6.33
N ASP A 454 1.07 6.65 6.97
CA ASP A 454 2.53 6.66 7.03
C ASP A 454 3.13 6.70 5.60
N GLN A 455 3.75 7.83 5.25
CA GLN A 455 4.25 8.10 3.92
C GLN A 455 5.49 7.27 3.55
N THR A 456 6.29 6.86 4.53
CA THR A 456 7.46 6.00 4.31
C THR A 456 6.99 4.59 3.97
N LYS A 457 6.12 4.04 4.78
CA LYS A 457 5.53 2.72 4.58
C LYS A 457 4.71 2.63 3.30
N LEU A 458 3.94 3.68 2.99
CA LEU A 458 3.21 3.80 1.73
C LEU A 458 4.16 3.68 0.54
N ARG A 459 5.21 4.50 0.50
CA ARG A 459 6.21 4.50 -0.59
C ARG A 459 6.83 3.12 -0.78
N GLU A 460 7.29 2.50 0.29
CA GLU A 460 7.91 1.17 0.23
C GLU A 460 6.96 0.11 -0.30
N THR A 461 5.70 0.14 0.15
CA THR A 461 4.69 -0.83 -0.26
C THR A 461 4.30 -0.63 -1.73
N LEU A 462 4.07 0.61 -2.16
CA LEU A 462 3.73 0.91 -3.56
C LEU A 462 4.89 0.57 -4.51
N ASN A 463 6.14 0.85 -4.14
CA ASN A 463 7.31 0.48 -4.94
C ASN A 463 7.43 -1.04 -5.09
N ARG A 464 7.23 -1.80 -4.01
CA ARG A 464 7.18 -3.28 -4.09
C ARG A 464 6.06 -3.78 -4.99
N THR A 465 4.91 -3.13 -4.96
CA THR A 465 3.79 -3.47 -5.85
C THR A 465 4.15 -3.26 -7.32
N VAL A 466 4.81 -2.14 -7.66
CA VAL A 466 5.30 -1.90 -9.03
C VAL A 466 6.32 -2.95 -9.45
N GLU A 467 7.30 -3.23 -8.58
CA GLU A 467 8.32 -4.26 -8.84
C GLU A 467 7.69 -5.63 -9.09
N SER A 468 6.74 -6.04 -8.26
CA SER A 468 6.00 -7.30 -8.43
C SER A 468 5.26 -7.35 -9.77
N CYS A 469 4.52 -6.30 -10.14
CA CYS A 469 3.79 -6.23 -11.41
C CYS A 469 4.72 -6.30 -12.62
N VAL A 470 5.82 -5.56 -12.62
CA VAL A 470 6.81 -5.55 -13.72
C VAL A 470 7.42 -6.94 -13.92
N ASN A 471 7.83 -7.59 -12.84
CA ASN A 471 8.43 -8.92 -12.91
C ASN A 471 7.41 -10.03 -13.22
N ALA A 472 6.14 -9.87 -12.84
CA ALA A 472 5.08 -10.81 -13.20
C ALA A 472 4.77 -10.78 -14.71
N VAL A 473 4.72 -9.59 -15.32
CA VAL A 473 4.47 -9.43 -16.76
C VAL A 473 5.68 -9.84 -17.59
N GLY A 474 6.88 -9.50 -17.12
CA GLY A 474 8.12 -9.60 -17.88
C GLY A 474 8.30 -8.42 -18.85
N VAL A 475 9.52 -8.10 -19.17
CA VAL A 475 9.90 -6.85 -19.84
C VAL A 475 10.65 -7.14 -21.14
N ASN A 476 10.22 -6.53 -22.25
CA ASN A 476 10.96 -6.60 -23.51
C ASN A 476 12.25 -5.78 -23.41
N LEU A 477 13.39 -6.46 -23.46
CA LEU A 477 14.72 -5.87 -23.30
C LEU A 477 15.03 -4.79 -24.35
N ASN A 478 14.55 -4.99 -25.57
CA ASN A 478 14.88 -4.14 -26.71
C ASN A 478 13.97 -2.90 -26.84
N THR A 479 12.79 -2.89 -26.20
CA THR A 479 11.84 -1.77 -26.34
C THR A 479 11.52 -1.05 -25.04
N ALA A 480 11.83 -1.65 -23.88
CA ALA A 480 11.49 -1.08 -22.60
C ALA A 480 12.19 0.25 -22.31
N SER A 481 11.48 1.16 -21.63
CA SER A 481 12.06 2.41 -21.14
C SER A 481 13.05 2.13 -19.98
N CYS A 482 13.97 3.08 -19.72
CA CYS A 482 14.86 3.03 -18.57
C CYS A 482 14.06 2.90 -17.26
N GLN A 483 12.94 3.61 -17.15
CA GLN A 483 12.06 3.58 -15.99
C GLN A 483 11.47 2.19 -15.74
N LEU A 484 10.98 1.53 -16.79
CA LEU A 484 10.46 0.16 -16.68
C LEU A 484 11.55 -0.84 -16.30
N LEU A 485 12.74 -0.74 -16.92
CA LEU A 485 13.89 -1.58 -16.60
C LEU A 485 14.36 -1.42 -15.15
N THR A 486 14.22 -0.24 -14.56
CA THR A 486 14.64 0.03 -13.16
C THR A 486 13.90 -0.86 -12.15
N TYR A 487 12.67 -1.28 -12.45
CA TYR A 487 11.86 -2.17 -11.60
C TYR A 487 12.07 -3.66 -11.89
N VAL A 488 12.89 -4.02 -12.86
CA VAL A 488 13.25 -5.42 -13.09
C VAL A 488 14.16 -5.89 -11.96
N SER A 489 13.86 -7.06 -11.40
CA SER A 489 14.64 -7.70 -10.35
C SER A 489 16.15 -7.65 -10.63
N GLY A 490 16.93 -7.21 -9.65
CA GLY A 490 18.40 -7.11 -9.78
C GLY A 490 18.92 -5.97 -10.63
N LEU A 491 18.08 -5.21 -11.33
CA LEU A 491 18.44 -3.97 -11.99
C LEU A 491 18.14 -2.78 -11.06
N GLY A 492 18.89 -1.75 -11.15
CA GLY A 492 18.62 -0.47 -10.52
C GLY A 492 18.71 0.62 -11.56
N PRO A 493 18.49 1.89 -11.21
CA PRO A 493 18.48 2.99 -12.18
C PRO A 493 19.75 3.05 -13.05
N GLN A 494 20.92 2.78 -12.46
CA GLN A 494 22.20 2.85 -13.17
C GLN A 494 22.34 1.72 -14.20
N LEU A 495 22.00 0.48 -13.85
CA LEU A 495 22.06 -0.64 -14.78
C LEU A 495 20.99 -0.51 -15.88
N ALA A 496 19.79 -0.06 -15.52
CA ALA A 496 18.74 0.23 -16.49
C ALA A 496 19.20 1.26 -17.54
N GLN A 497 19.84 2.33 -17.10
CA GLN A 497 20.40 3.33 -18.02
C GLN A 497 21.51 2.74 -18.89
N ASN A 498 22.45 1.98 -18.31
CA ASN A 498 23.54 1.35 -19.06
C ASN A 498 23.02 0.36 -20.13
N ILE A 499 21.89 -0.32 -19.87
CA ILE A 499 21.23 -1.20 -20.86
C ILE A 499 20.69 -0.38 -22.03
N VAL A 500 20.01 0.75 -21.74
CA VAL A 500 19.47 1.65 -22.76
C VAL A 500 20.60 2.24 -23.61
N ASP A 501 21.68 2.73 -22.96
CA ASP A 501 22.84 3.29 -23.65
C ASP A 501 23.48 2.23 -24.56
N TYR A 502 23.71 1.02 -24.03
CA TYR A 502 24.31 -0.07 -24.81
C TYR A 502 23.51 -0.40 -26.07
N ARG A 503 22.18 -0.55 -25.98
CA ARG A 503 21.35 -0.87 -27.15
C ARG A 503 21.25 0.29 -28.14
N THR A 504 21.40 1.52 -27.68
CA THR A 504 21.44 2.71 -28.54
C THR A 504 22.73 2.75 -29.35
N GLU A 505 23.84 2.36 -28.75
CA GLU A 505 25.16 2.37 -29.38
C GLU A 505 25.42 1.13 -30.25
N ASN A 506 24.96 -0.05 -29.84
CA ASN A 506 25.30 -1.35 -30.43
C ASN A 506 24.14 -2.04 -31.14
N GLY A 507 22.93 -1.46 -31.10
CA GLY A 507 21.74 -2.07 -31.62
C GLY A 507 21.03 -3.01 -30.63
N PRO A 508 19.94 -3.67 -31.04
CA PRO A 508 19.15 -4.55 -30.18
C PRO A 508 19.95 -5.76 -29.72
N PHE A 509 19.67 -6.23 -28.52
CA PHE A 509 20.24 -7.46 -27.97
C PHE A 509 19.71 -8.68 -28.73
N PRO A 510 20.59 -9.50 -29.35
CA PRO A 510 20.18 -10.75 -30.03
C PRO A 510 19.89 -11.86 -29.02
N THR A 511 20.59 -11.90 -27.89
CA THR A 511 20.40 -12.90 -26.81
C THR A 511 20.46 -12.26 -25.43
N ARG A 512 19.87 -12.95 -24.43
CA ARG A 512 20.00 -12.53 -23.01
C ARG A 512 21.45 -12.54 -22.51
N ARG A 513 22.31 -13.41 -23.07
CA ARG A 513 23.72 -13.48 -22.68
C ARG A 513 24.49 -12.20 -23.01
N ASP A 514 24.05 -11.47 -24.02
CA ASP A 514 24.68 -10.19 -24.41
C ASP A 514 24.52 -9.10 -23.34
N LEU A 515 23.61 -9.25 -22.38
CA LEU A 515 23.55 -8.40 -21.19
C LEU A 515 24.86 -8.37 -20.42
N MET A 516 25.65 -9.44 -20.44
CA MET A 516 26.96 -9.48 -19.78
C MET A 516 27.98 -8.51 -20.40
N LYS A 517 27.72 -7.98 -21.59
CA LYS A 517 28.53 -6.95 -22.24
C LYS A 517 28.21 -5.54 -21.76
N VAL A 518 27.09 -5.37 -21.04
CA VAL A 518 26.67 -4.08 -20.51
C VAL A 518 27.58 -3.66 -19.35
N LYS A 519 27.98 -2.39 -19.34
CA LYS A 519 28.83 -1.83 -18.28
C LYS A 519 28.20 -2.03 -16.90
N ARG A 520 28.99 -2.54 -15.95
CA ARG A 520 28.61 -2.89 -14.57
C ARG A 520 27.60 -4.05 -14.42
N MET A 521 27.31 -4.77 -15.48
CA MET A 521 26.51 -6.00 -15.38
C MET A 521 27.41 -7.13 -14.83
N GLY A 522 27.23 -7.45 -13.56
CA GLY A 522 27.91 -8.59 -12.92
C GLY A 522 27.07 -9.87 -12.99
N ALA A 523 27.72 -11.01 -12.72
CA ALA A 523 27.05 -12.33 -12.74
C ALA A 523 25.80 -12.38 -11.88
N LYS A 524 25.84 -11.77 -10.69
CA LYS A 524 24.71 -11.71 -9.76
C LYS A 524 23.53 -10.88 -10.28
N ALA A 525 23.79 -9.71 -10.86
CA ALA A 525 22.76 -8.87 -11.47
C ALA A 525 22.12 -9.59 -12.66
N PHE A 526 22.93 -10.24 -13.50
CA PHE A 526 22.46 -11.06 -14.60
C PHE A 526 21.56 -12.21 -14.11
N GLU A 527 21.99 -12.97 -13.10
CA GLU A 527 21.18 -14.03 -12.48
C GLU A 527 19.83 -13.49 -12.01
N GLN A 528 19.80 -12.35 -11.35
CA GLN A 528 18.56 -11.78 -10.80
C GLN A 528 17.58 -11.27 -11.90
N CYS A 529 18.08 -10.73 -13.01
CA CYS A 529 17.26 -10.04 -14.01
C CYS A 529 16.90 -10.89 -15.23
N ALA A 530 17.77 -11.82 -15.64
CA ALA A 530 17.67 -12.45 -16.95
C ALA A 530 16.34 -13.19 -17.19
N GLY A 531 15.80 -13.83 -16.16
CA GLY A 531 14.53 -14.55 -16.25
C GLY A 531 13.30 -13.66 -16.46
N PHE A 532 13.39 -12.37 -16.15
CA PHE A 532 12.30 -11.39 -16.27
C PHE A 532 12.37 -10.57 -17.56
N LEU A 533 13.46 -10.63 -18.28
CA LEU A 533 13.65 -9.93 -19.54
C LEU A 533 13.27 -10.84 -20.72
N ARG A 534 12.65 -10.28 -21.75
CA ARG A 534 12.18 -10.98 -22.95
C ARG A 534 12.84 -10.41 -24.20
N ILE A 535 13.17 -11.28 -25.14
CA ILE A 535 13.65 -10.91 -26.48
C ILE A 535 12.79 -11.61 -27.52
N PRO A 536 11.68 -11.01 -27.94
CA PRO A 536 10.87 -11.55 -29.04
C PRO A 536 11.68 -11.58 -30.33
N GLY A 537 11.70 -12.72 -31.01
CA GLY A 537 12.44 -12.88 -32.28
C GLY A 537 13.96 -12.92 -32.13
N GLY A 538 14.49 -13.10 -30.89
CA GLY A 538 15.91 -13.30 -30.64
C GLY A 538 16.46 -14.63 -31.19
N GLU A 539 17.77 -14.79 -31.18
CA GLU A 539 18.46 -16.01 -31.71
C GLU A 539 18.10 -17.26 -30.89
N ASN A 540 17.86 -17.14 -29.59
CA ASN A 540 17.45 -18.24 -28.75
C ASN A 540 15.95 -18.13 -28.43
N PRO A 541 15.11 -19.09 -28.84
CA PRO A 541 13.67 -19.05 -28.62
C PRO A 541 13.29 -19.04 -27.12
N LEU A 542 14.14 -19.56 -26.25
CA LEU A 542 13.92 -19.52 -24.81
C LEU A 542 14.05 -18.09 -24.24
N ASP A 543 14.71 -17.17 -24.92
CA ASP A 543 14.85 -15.78 -24.50
C ASP A 543 13.52 -15.00 -24.55
N ASN A 544 12.52 -15.53 -25.25
CA ASN A 544 11.15 -15.00 -25.23
C ASN A 544 10.24 -15.69 -24.19
N THR A 545 10.79 -16.46 -23.27
CA THR A 545 10.03 -17.17 -22.23
C THR A 545 10.41 -16.68 -20.82
N ALA A 546 9.69 -17.10 -19.78
CA ALA A 546 10.13 -16.86 -18.40
C ALA A 546 11.08 -17.95 -17.87
N VAL A 547 11.51 -18.88 -18.72
CA VAL A 547 12.53 -19.87 -18.34
C VAL A 547 13.84 -19.16 -18.05
N HIS A 548 14.41 -19.43 -16.87
CA HIS A 548 15.68 -18.83 -16.46
C HIS A 548 16.84 -19.42 -17.27
N PRO A 549 17.88 -18.62 -17.66
CA PRO A 549 19.02 -19.12 -18.44
C PRO A 549 19.76 -20.30 -17.81
N GLU A 550 19.79 -20.42 -16.50
CA GLU A 550 20.39 -21.56 -15.79
C GLU A 550 19.72 -22.90 -16.13
N ARG A 551 18.48 -22.89 -16.61
CA ARG A 551 17.67 -24.06 -16.97
C ARG A 551 17.64 -24.36 -18.47
N TYR A 552 18.34 -23.58 -19.31
CA TYR A 552 18.36 -23.78 -20.76
C TYR A 552 18.94 -25.15 -21.13
N ALA A 553 20.03 -25.56 -20.51
CA ALA A 553 20.60 -26.89 -20.75
C ALA A 553 19.63 -28.04 -20.40
N LEU A 554 18.82 -27.86 -19.37
CA LEU A 554 17.77 -28.81 -19.01
C LEU A 554 16.69 -28.93 -20.09
N VAL A 555 16.17 -27.79 -20.59
CA VAL A 555 15.17 -27.76 -21.66
C VAL A 555 15.72 -28.33 -22.96
N GLN A 556 16.97 -28.01 -23.30
CA GLN A 556 17.66 -28.59 -24.46
C GLN A 556 17.80 -30.13 -24.36
N ARG A 557 18.11 -30.64 -23.16
CA ARG A 557 18.13 -32.09 -22.90
C ARG A 557 16.76 -32.71 -23.05
N MET A 558 15.70 -32.08 -22.53
CA MET A 558 14.32 -32.57 -22.69
C MET A 558 13.92 -32.63 -24.18
N ALA A 559 14.25 -31.60 -24.97
CA ALA A 559 13.99 -31.56 -26.39
C ALA A 559 14.73 -32.68 -27.12
N LYS A 560 16.04 -32.86 -26.85
CA LYS A 560 16.88 -33.92 -27.42
C LYS A 560 16.33 -35.32 -27.10
N ASP A 561 15.95 -35.59 -25.83
CA ASP A 561 15.41 -36.87 -25.39
C ASP A 561 14.04 -37.14 -26.05
N ALA A 562 13.29 -36.11 -26.40
CA ALA A 562 12.06 -36.22 -27.17
C ALA A 562 12.28 -36.27 -28.69
N GLY A 563 13.54 -36.29 -29.16
CA GLY A 563 13.90 -36.32 -30.56
C GLY A 563 13.53 -35.06 -31.37
N ALA A 564 13.45 -33.92 -30.70
CA ALA A 564 12.96 -32.66 -31.27
C ALA A 564 13.93 -31.48 -30.97
N SER A 565 13.76 -30.39 -31.72
CA SER A 565 14.40 -29.10 -31.36
C SER A 565 13.64 -28.39 -30.27
N VAL A 566 14.25 -27.37 -29.68
CA VAL A 566 13.60 -26.50 -28.67
C VAL A 566 12.41 -25.75 -29.27
N GLU A 567 12.50 -25.32 -30.53
CA GLU A 567 11.42 -24.68 -31.27
C GLU A 567 10.23 -25.63 -31.49
N GLU A 568 10.51 -26.89 -31.81
CA GLU A 568 9.48 -27.92 -31.99
C GLU A 568 8.83 -28.23 -30.61
N LEU A 569 9.62 -28.31 -29.56
CA LEU A 569 9.09 -28.50 -28.21
C LEU A 569 8.16 -27.36 -27.80
N ILE A 570 8.48 -26.11 -28.14
CA ILE A 570 7.62 -24.92 -27.91
C ILE A 570 6.33 -25.00 -28.72
N ARG A 571 6.39 -25.42 -29.98
CA ARG A 571 5.23 -25.43 -30.89
C ARG A 571 4.29 -26.61 -30.67
N ASN A 572 4.83 -27.78 -30.29
CA ASN A 572 4.07 -29.02 -30.22
C ASN A 572 3.66 -29.38 -28.77
N LYS A 573 2.36 -29.22 -28.51
CA LYS A 573 1.76 -29.50 -27.18
C LYS A 573 1.80 -31.00 -26.82
N GLU A 574 1.67 -31.90 -27.80
CA GLU A 574 1.69 -33.33 -27.57
C GLU A 574 3.08 -33.80 -27.15
N LEU A 575 4.14 -33.30 -27.79
CA LEU A 575 5.51 -33.57 -27.38
C LEU A 575 5.74 -33.18 -25.91
N ARG A 576 5.30 -31.99 -25.51
CA ARG A 576 5.43 -31.52 -24.12
C ARG A 576 4.69 -32.41 -23.13
N ARG A 577 3.47 -32.86 -23.47
CA ARG A 577 2.68 -33.76 -22.60
C ARG A 577 3.30 -35.11 -22.36
N ASN A 578 4.05 -35.61 -23.34
CA ASN A 578 4.67 -36.94 -23.28
C ASN A 578 6.03 -36.95 -22.54
N ILE A 579 6.53 -35.81 -22.08
CA ILE A 579 7.78 -35.73 -21.33
C ILE A 579 7.55 -36.19 -19.88
N PRO A 580 8.21 -37.22 -19.41
CA PRO A 580 8.13 -37.69 -18.03
C PRO A 580 8.95 -36.75 -17.13
N LEU A 581 8.31 -35.76 -16.51
CA LEU A 581 9.00 -34.73 -15.72
C LEU A 581 9.79 -35.25 -14.54
N GLU A 582 9.36 -36.36 -13.96
CA GLU A 582 10.02 -37.00 -12.83
C GLU A 582 11.47 -37.39 -13.15
N ARG A 583 11.80 -37.70 -14.42
CA ARG A 583 13.17 -38.04 -14.86
C ARG A 583 14.14 -36.88 -14.82
N TYR A 584 13.62 -35.64 -14.80
CA TYR A 584 14.39 -34.39 -14.83
C TYR A 584 14.39 -33.71 -13.47
N ALA A 585 13.65 -34.23 -12.50
CA ALA A 585 13.57 -33.66 -11.16
C ALA A 585 14.92 -33.86 -10.43
N THR A 586 15.40 -32.77 -9.79
CA THR A 586 16.59 -32.70 -8.96
C THR A 586 16.28 -31.92 -7.69
N GLU A 587 17.19 -31.93 -6.70
CA GLU A 587 17.02 -31.13 -5.48
C GLU A 587 16.88 -29.62 -5.78
N ASP A 588 17.57 -29.14 -6.82
CA ASP A 588 17.56 -27.72 -7.21
C ASP A 588 16.49 -27.37 -8.26
N CYS A 589 15.84 -28.35 -8.85
CA CYS A 589 14.80 -28.21 -9.85
C CYS A 589 13.77 -29.33 -9.71
N GLY A 590 12.85 -29.13 -8.80
CA GLY A 590 11.78 -30.09 -8.53
C GLY A 590 10.61 -29.99 -9.50
N LEU A 591 9.58 -30.80 -9.28
CA LEU A 591 8.35 -30.78 -10.09
C LEU A 591 7.67 -29.42 -10.18
N PRO A 592 7.62 -28.57 -9.13
CA PRO A 592 7.05 -27.22 -9.24
C PRO A 592 7.73 -26.38 -10.32
N THR A 593 9.08 -26.32 -10.31
CA THR A 593 9.85 -25.57 -11.32
C THR A 593 9.71 -26.19 -12.71
N LEU A 594 9.70 -27.53 -12.83
CA LEU A 594 9.49 -28.20 -14.10
C LEU A 594 8.11 -27.92 -14.69
N ASN A 595 7.06 -27.92 -13.89
CA ASN A 595 5.72 -27.55 -14.33
C ASN A 595 5.64 -26.08 -14.79
N ASP A 596 6.32 -25.18 -14.09
CA ASP A 596 6.41 -23.76 -14.52
C ASP A 596 7.12 -23.66 -15.89
N ILE A 597 8.24 -24.38 -16.07
CA ILE A 597 8.95 -24.43 -17.36
C ILE A 597 8.00 -24.92 -18.47
N MET A 598 7.27 -25.99 -18.25
CA MET A 598 6.35 -26.54 -19.24
C MET A 598 5.20 -25.59 -19.56
N SER A 599 4.68 -24.86 -18.58
CA SER A 599 3.66 -23.82 -18.74
C SER A 599 4.18 -22.66 -19.57
N GLU A 600 5.43 -22.24 -19.38
CA GLU A 600 6.08 -21.17 -20.14
C GLU A 600 6.37 -21.58 -21.59
N LEU A 601 6.72 -22.85 -21.82
CA LEU A 601 6.90 -23.39 -23.16
C LEU A 601 5.56 -23.56 -23.92
N ASP A 602 4.44 -23.75 -23.21
CA ASP A 602 3.10 -23.81 -23.83
C ASP A 602 2.66 -22.46 -24.40
N LYS A 603 3.05 -21.38 -23.75
CA LYS A 603 2.67 -20.02 -24.15
C LYS A 603 3.84 -19.04 -23.97
N PRO A 604 4.88 -19.15 -24.84
CA PRO A 604 6.05 -18.28 -24.74
C PRO A 604 5.68 -16.82 -24.89
N GLY A 605 6.25 -15.96 -24.06
CA GLY A 605 6.01 -14.51 -24.10
C GLY A 605 4.58 -14.10 -23.75
N ARG A 606 3.81 -14.97 -23.09
CA ARG A 606 2.43 -14.65 -22.69
C ARG A 606 2.41 -13.48 -21.72
N ASP A 607 1.66 -12.45 -22.09
CA ASP A 607 1.23 -11.43 -21.16
C ASP A 607 0.12 -12.01 -20.23
N PRO A 608 0.27 -12.00 -18.91
CA PRO A 608 -0.74 -12.51 -17.98
C PRO A 608 -2.01 -11.64 -17.94
N ARG A 609 -1.95 -10.41 -18.46
CA ARG A 609 -3.07 -9.47 -18.47
C ARG A 609 -4.15 -9.92 -19.45
N SER A 610 -5.41 -9.65 -19.10
CA SER A 610 -6.56 -9.95 -19.97
C SER A 610 -6.59 -9.03 -21.21
N LYS A 611 -7.42 -9.36 -22.19
CA LYS A 611 -7.65 -8.46 -23.33
C LYS A 611 -8.60 -7.34 -22.94
N ILE A 612 -8.34 -6.13 -23.42
CA ILE A 612 -9.22 -4.97 -23.24
C ILE A 612 -10.57 -5.22 -23.94
N LYS A 613 -11.65 -4.73 -23.30
CA LYS A 613 -13.00 -4.72 -23.88
C LYS A 613 -13.53 -3.30 -23.87
N ALA A 614 -14.15 -2.89 -24.96
CA ALA A 614 -14.84 -1.61 -25.01
C ALA A 614 -16.04 -1.61 -24.05
N PHE A 615 -16.32 -0.45 -23.46
CA PHE A 615 -17.41 -0.23 -22.53
C PHE A 615 -18.12 1.08 -22.90
N SER A 616 -19.45 1.13 -22.73
CA SER A 616 -20.23 2.34 -22.87
C SER A 616 -21.24 2.46 -21.73
N PHE A 617 -21.40 3.65 -21.20
CA PHE A 617 -22.46 3.99 -20.26
C PHE A 617 -23.84 4.00 -20.89
N ASP A 618 -24.89 4.01 -20.09
CA ASP A 618 -26.26 4.17 -20.60
C ASP A 618 -26.40 5.56 -21.25
N PRO A 619 -26.82 5.64 -22.53
CA PRO A 619 -26.92 6.89 -23.26
C PRO A 619 -28.04 7.82 -22.77
N ASN A 620 -28.94 7.35 -21.90
CA ASN A 620 -30.06 8.13 -21.36
C ASN A 620 -29.80 8.68 -19.96
N VAL A 621 -28.62 8.41 -19.36
CA VAL A 621 -28.29 8.80 -17.99
C VAL A 621 -27.07 9.71 -17.97
N HIS A 622 -27.28 11.00 -17.66
CA HIS A 622 -26.23 12.04 -17.67
C HIS A 622 -26.08 12.74 -16.31
N THR A 623 -27.19 12.83 -15.56
CA THR A 623 -27.23 13.56 -14.29
C THR A 623 -27.90 12.75 -13.19
N MET A 624 -27.74 13.17 -11.93
CA MET A 624 -28.46 12.52 -10.81
C MET A 624 -29.98 12.61 -10.94
N ASP A 625 -30.49 13.59 -11.72
CA ASP A 625 -31.93 13.74 -11.93
C ASP A 625 -32.54 12.66 -12.83
N ASP A 626 -31.73 12.04 -13.66
CA ASP A 626 -32.12 10.97 -14.56
C ASP A 626 -32.24 9.62 -13.80
N LEU A 627 -31.68 9.53 -12.58
CA LEU A 627 -31.65 8.30 -11.80
C LEU A 627 -32.98 8.06 -11.07
N LYS A 628 -33.46 6.82 -11.14
CA LYS A 628 -34.62 6.32 -10.40
C LYS A 628 -34.23 5.08 -9.61
N GLU A 629 -34.80 4.94 -8.42
CA GLU A 629 -34.63 3.72 -7.62
C GLU A 629 -35.09 2.48 -8.40
N GLY A 630 -34.32 1.40 -8.32
CA GLY A 630 -34.57 0.17 -9.05
C GLY A 630 -33.97 0.11 -10.47
N MET A 631 -33.47 1.21 -11.04
CA MET A 631 -32.79 1.19 -12.34
C MET A 631 -31.56 0.29 -12.29
N VAL A 632 -31.34 -0.48 -13.36
CA VAL A 632 -30.13 -1.28 -13.56
C VAL A 632 -29.29 -0.60 -14.64
N LEU A 633 -28.07 -0.21 -14.30
CA LEU A 633 -27.20 0.58 -15.15
C LEU A 633 -25.84 -0.09 -15.30
N PRO A 634 -25.22 -0.02 -16.50
CA PRO A 634 -23.83 -0.39 -16.65
C PRO A 634 -22.94 0.63 -15.94
N GLY A 635 -21.89 0.13 -15.28
CA GLY A 635 -20.95 0.97 -14.56
C GLY A 635 -19.54 0.39 -14.56
N ILE A 636 -18.59 1.22 -14.17
CA ILE A 636 -17.18 0.84 -13.99
C ILE A 636 -16.78 1.07 -12.54
N ILE A 637 -16.16 0.07 -11.92
CA ILE A 637 -15.55 0.21 -10.59
C ILE A 637 -14.44 1.25 -10.65
N SER A 638 -14.62 2.37 -9.98
CA SER A 638 -13.67 3.49 -9.99
C SER A 638 -12.74 3.53 -8.79
N ASN A 639 -13.14 2.93 -7.66
CA ASN A 639 -12.34 2.83 -6.46
C ASN A 639 -12.84 1.70 -5.57
N ILE A 640 -11.93 1.04 -4.85
CA ILE A 640 -12.27 -0.03 -3.90
C ILE A 640 -11.75 0.39 -2.52
N THR A 641 -12.60 0.18 -1.51
CA THR A 641 -12.32 0.47 -0.10
C THR A 641 -12.74 -0.71 0.77
N ASN A 642 -12.31 -0.75 2.04
CA ASN A 642 -12.68 -1.84 2.96
C ASN A 642 -14.20 -1.95 3.23
N PHE A 643 -14.96 -0.88 2.99
CA PHE A 643 -16.41 -0.85 3.23
C PHE A 643 -17.25 -1.02 1.96
N GLY A 644 -16.62 -1.20 0.81
CA GLY A 644 -17.29 -1.40 -0.47
C GLY A 644 -16.54 -0.81 -1.64
N CYS A 645 -17.23 -0.59 -2.75
CA CYS A 645 -16.62 0.01 -3.94
C CYS A 645 -17.44 1.20 -4.46
N PHE A 646 -16.75 2.12 -5.11
CA PHE A 646 -17.37 3.22 -5.84
C PHE A 646 -17.48 2.84 -7.31
N VAL A 647 -18.64 3.08 -7.88
CA VAL A 647 -18.98 2.76 -9.27
C VAL A 647 -19.31 4.05 -10.00
N ASP A 648 -18.65 4.26 -11.11
CA ASP A 648 -19.05 5.27 -12.08
C ASP A 648 -20.17 4.69 -12.96
N ILE A 649 -21.34 5.31 -12.95
CA ILE A 649 -22.53 4.87 -13.68
C ILE A 649 -22.95 5.84 -14.78
N GLY A 650 -22.05 6.76 -15.13
CA GLY A 650 -22.37 7.72 -16.16
C GLY A 650 -22.89 9.08 -15.63
N VAL A 651 -22.98 9.34 -14.32
CA VAL A 651 -23.30 10.65 -13.71
C VAL A 651 -22.07 11.28 -13.06
N HIS A 652 -22.05 12.58 -12.77
CA HIS A 652 -20.87 13.26 -12.20
C HIS A 652 -20.46 12.68 -10.83
N GLU A 653 -21.41 12.27 -10.02
CA GLU A 653 -21.20 11.67 -8.72
C GLU A 653 -21.03 10.15 -8.83
N LYS A 654 -20.03 9.61 -8.14
CA LYS A 654 -19.83 8.15 -8.08
C LYS A 654 -20.78 7.51 -7.08
N GLY A 655 -21.41 6.42 -7.48
CA GLY A 655 -22.29 5.66 -6.60
C GLY A 655 -21.51 4.70 -5.70
N LEU A 656 -21.94 4.50 -4.46
CA LEU A 656 -21.37 3.56 -3.50
C LEU A 656 -22.13 2.25 -3.50
N VAL A 657 -21.43 1.15 -3.75
CA VAL A 657 -21.88 -0.21 -3.43
C VAL A 657 -21.27 -0.60 -2.08
N HIS A 658 -22.05 -0.63 -1.02
CA HIS A 658 -21.59 -1.06 0.29
C HIS A 658 -21.20 -2.55 0.28
N ILE A 659 -20.24 -2.96 1.12
CA ILE A 659 -19.73 -4.34 1.16
C ILE A 659 -20.85 -5.40 1.30
N SER A 660 -21.94 -5.09 2.01
CA SER A 660 -23.11 -5.96 2.13
C SER A 660 -23.95 -6.08 0.85
N GLN A 661 -23.70 -5.24 -0.15
CA GLN A 661 -24.39 -5.20 -1.44
C GLN A 661 -23.55 -5.73 -2.61
N LEU A 662 -22.33 -6.25 -2.32
CA LEU A 662 -21.43 -6.79 -3.35
C LEU A 662 -21.85 -8.19 -3.81
N ALA A 663 -22.30 -9.05 -2.90
CA ALA A 663 -22.70 -10.43 -3.19
C ALA A 663 -23.72 -10.94 -2.16
N ASP A 664 -24.40 -12.05 -2.47
CA ASP A 664 -25.37 -12.69 -1.57
C ASP A 664 -24.72 -13.52 -0.45
N ARG A 665 -23.38 -13.62 -0.46
CA ARG A 665 -22.59 -14.24 0.61
C ARG A 665 -21.91 -13.17 1.46
N TYR A 666 -21.46 -13.56 2.66
CA TYR A 666 -20.59 -12.70 3.46
C TYR A 666 -19.28 -12.43 2.72
N VAL A 667 -18.93 -11.16 2.57
CA VAL A 667 -17.69 -10.67 1.93
C VAL A 667 -16.86 -9.99 3.00
N SER A 668 -15.64 -10.43 3.20
CA SER A 668 -14.70 -9.84 4.15
C SER A 668 -13.80 -8.77 3.49
N ASP A 669 -13.44 -8.98 2.24
CA ASP A 669 -12.63 -8.07 1.43
C ASP A 669 -13.34 -7.83 0.08
N PRO A 670 -13.71 -6.60 -0.27
CA PRO A 670 -14.33 -6.29 -1.56
C PRO A 670 -13.53 -6.78 -2.77
N ASN A 671 -12.18 -6.85 -2.67
CA ASN A 671 -11.33 -7.35 -3.75
C ASN A 671 -11.52 -8.85 -4.09
N GLU A 672 -12.22 -9.62 -3.22
CA GLU A 672 -12.61 -11.01 -3.52
C GLU A 672 -13.75 -11.08 -4.55
N VAL A 673 -14.49 -9.99 -4.74
CA VAL A 673 -15.71 -9.96 -5.57
C VAL A 673 -15.57 -9.04 -6.76
N VAL A 674 -14.90 -7.89 -6.57
CA VAL A 674 -14.78 -6.85 -7.59
C VAL A 674 -13.32 -6.45 -7.80
N SER A 675 -13.02 -5.97 -9.01
CA SER A 675 -11.71 -5.43 -9.38
C SER A 675 -11.84 -4.00 -9.89
N LEU A 676 -10.79 -3.20 -9.73
CA LEU A 676 -10.75 -1.83 -10.23
C LEU A 676 -10.90 -1.85 -11.77
N HIS A 677 -11.64 -0.88 -12.32
CA HIS A 677 -12.02 -0.80 -13.73
C HIS A 677 -12.83 -1.99 -14.27
N GLN A 678 -13.30 -2.88 -13.40
CA GLN A 678 -14.23 -3.92 -13.80
C GLN A 678 -15.56 -3.31 -14.27
N GLN A 679 -16.02 -3.78 -15.43
CA GLN A 679 -17.35 -3.47 -15.93
C GLN A 679 -18.38 -4.29 -15.16
N VAL A 680 -19.40 -3.63 -14.62
CA VAL A 680 -20.44 -4.24 -13.78
C VAL A 680 -21.80 -3.65 -14.14
N ASN A 681 -22.87 -4.41 -13.91
CA ASN A 681 -24.21 -3.86 -13.85
C ASN A 681 -24.56 -3.60 -12.39
N VAL A 682 -25.14 -2.45 -12.11
CA VAL A 682 -25.55 -2.06 -10.75
C VAL A 682 -27.00 -1.61 -10.72
N ARG A 683 -27.68 -1.95 -9.62
CA ARG A 683 -29.03 -1.45 -9.33
C ARG A 683 -28.95 -0.23 -8.45
N VAL A 684 -29.66 0.83 -8.79
CA VAL A 684 -29.82 2.02 -7.96
C VAL A 684 -30.73 1.69 -6.78
N LEU A 685 -30.24 1.83 -5.54
CA LEU A 685 -31.00 1.61 -4.32
C LEU A 685 -31.64 2.90 -3.81
N GLN A 686 -30.85 4.00 -3.80
CA GLN A 686 -31.28 5.29 -3.28
C GLN A 686 -30.47 6.41 -3.90
N VAL A 687 -31.12 7.55 -4.13
CA VAL A 687 -30.48 8.78 -4.62
C VAL A 687 -30.76 9.92 -3.63
N ASP A 688 -29.73 10.38 -2.94
CA ASP A 688 -29.77 11.53 -2.04
C ASP A 688 -29.17 12.76 -2.74
N LYS A 689 -30.04 13.58 -3.31
CA LYS A 689 -29.65 14.77 -4.09
C LYS A 689 -29.06 15.88 -3.21
N GLU A 690 -29.51 16.01 -1.95
CA GLU A 690 -29.01 17.04 -1.03
C GLU A 690 -27.57 16.76 -0.62
N ARG A 691 -27.25 15.50 -0.34
CA ARG A 691 -25.92 15.05 0.07
C ARG A 691 -25.04 14.61 -1.10
N LYS A 692 -25.57 14.63 -2.32
CA LYS A 692 -24.91 14.14 -3.54
C LYS A 692 -24.41 12.70 -3.38
N ARG A 693 -25.24 11.80 -2.84
CA ARG A 693 -24.90 10.41 -2.58
C ARG A 693 -25.83 9.48 -3.36
N ILE A 694 -25.23 8.47 -4.00
CA ILE A 694 -25.96 7.44 -4.73
C ILE A 694 -25.59 6.09 -4.09
N ALA A 695 -26.60 5.36 -3.60
CA ALA A 695 -26.44 4.02 -3.09
C ALA A 695 -26.77 3.00 -4.18
N LEU A 696 -25.86 2.06 -4.41
CA LEU A 696 -25.95 1.04 -5.45
C LEU A 696 -25.84 -0.37 -4.87
N SER A 697 -26.27 -1.36 -5.67
CA SER A 697 -26.14 -2.79 -5.37
C SER A 697 -25.66 -3.56 -6.59
N LEU A 698 -24.80 -4.55 -6.39
CA LEU A 698 -24.43 -5.57 -7.38
C LEU A 698 -25.39 -6.77 -7.34
N LYS A 699 -26.31 -6.82 -6.37
CA LYS A 699 -27.36 -7.81 -6.29
C LYS A 699 -28.52 -7.39 -7.22
N ILE A 700 -28.50 -7.96 -8.41
CA ILE A 700 -29.45 -7.60 -9.47
C ILE A 700 -30.60 -8.59 -9.49
#